data_0bdd3b7fe697b32aafbae8714b115513
#
_entry.id   0bdd3b7fe697b32aafbae8714b115513
#
_cell.length_a   1.000
_cell.length_b   1.000
_cell.length_c   1.000
_cell.angle_alpha   90.00
_cell.angle_beta   90.00
_cell.angle_gamma   90.00
#
_symmetry.space_group_name_H-M   'P 1'
#
loop_
_entity.id
_entity.type
_entity.pdbx_description
1 polymer ?
#
loop_
_entity_poly.entity_id
_entity_poly.type
_entity_poly.pdbx_seq_one_letter_code
_entity_poly.pdbx_strand_id
1 'polypeptide(L)'
;MGPLEPTPVSCHDLGILGEVVAPTQEQSYTVANNARASILHMPYEGQVATTGNFASPLSPHETAAGPVFRFNIYHLMDLQDNEETTLFPISMTQITNSPRPKSDIGLNKTAREELEAQGLEPLSFKEVPPEECKMLDIAKIIRSKNSGPFELTLDIMFDSPEAYSRVKNAGVLTNDRIMHLYHIDEEDIITNMFFEPALAWKCTIKRPWEQGTVGERDTLGTQQHAPLLTITVPPAPRTDVSILPRTAFSARNSVEYIWKKLGLPQETLQSLNISGDHLGLPSSFKIGHLAQASISLTALLASQVYGLRNKIPVPQVTVPLQHAAIEFKSERLYTLAGKPTPSPWGPIGGLHKTSDGHVRLHDSFPNHRDGAKELLGCSQETTRAEIGAKIAPWRSVDLESAAFDSKLVISALRSYEQWDLLPQAKAVSDFPILLRKIGDAPIGLPDRLTVPTVDKCLRGLRVLELSRVIAAPLAGKTLAVHGADVIWVTSPTLPDLPTMDRDFGRGKRTIQLDLNTDIGRENLSDLLDGADVFIQGFKPGSIASRGLSPEELAAKFSSRGIICANMSAYGPDGPWSDRRGFDSLIQTCSGMNVSEAEHFGAGEPARPTPCQVLDHAGGYFLSSGILAALYKQASEGGSWQVDVSLAGVMKYLRSLGQFEGKTGFQTNDYTCTEDVPKEFLETRMTGFGQLTAVKHSASIQGVEVGWDVMPKPLGSDQKKWL
;
A
#
# COMPACT_ATOMS: atom_id res chain seq x y z
N MET A 1 -8.87 -9.62 -38.09
CA MET A 1 -9.54 -10.93 -38.22
C MET A 1 -10.35 -11.12 -36.94
N GLY A 2 -11.62 -11.54 -37.07
CA GLY A 2 -12.47 -11.83 -35.91
C GLY A 2 -11.97 -13.03 -35.09
N PRO A 3 -12.52 -13.28 -33.91
CA PRO A 3 -12.13 -14.43 -33.10
C PRO A 3 -12.40 -15.74 -33.85
N LEU A 4 -11.50 -16.71 -33.71
CA LEU A 4 -11.57 -18.03 -34.34
C LEU A 4 -12.81 -18.83 -33.88
N GLU A 5 -13.39 -18.49 -32.72
CA GLU A 5 -14.65 -19.04 -32.22
C GLU A 5 -15.64 -17.88 -31.97
N PRO A 6 -16.73 -17.77 -32.74
CA PRO A 6 -17.74 -16.73 -32.53
C PRO A 6 -18.50 -17.00 -31.22
N THR A 7 -18.57 -15.96 -30.36
CA THR A 7 -19.47 -16.00 -29.22
C THR A 7 -20.93 -15.84 -29.68
N PRO A 8 -21.95 -16.26 -28.91
CA PRO A 8 -23.37 -16.22 -29.31
C PRO A 8 -23.90 -14.83 -29.71
N VAL A 9 -23.13 -13.77 -29.45
CA VAL A 9 -23.48 -12.35 -29.76
C VAL A 9 -22.56 -11.76 -30.82
N SER A 10 -21.63 -12.56 -31.41
CA SER A 10 -20.68 -12.04 -32.41
C SER A 10 -21.33 -11.93 -33.79
N CYS A 11 -21.04 -10.81 -34.47
CA CYS A 11 -21.36 -10.64 -35.87
C CYS A 11 -20.57 -11.69 -36.67
N HIS A 12 -21.25 -12.48 -37.48
CA HIS A 12 -20.63 -13.50 -38.32
C HIS A 12 -20.04 -12.93 -39.62
N ASP A 13 -20.36 -11.70 -39.96
CA ASP A 13 -19.89 -11.03 -41.15
C ASP A 13 -18.66 -10.17 -40.82
N LEU A 14 -17.57 -10.39 -41.56
CA LEU A 14 -16.35 -9.60 -41.44
C LEU A 14 -16.22 -8.71 -42.69
N GLY A 15 -16.04 -7.41 -42.47
CA GLY A 15 -15.67 -6.47 -43.52
C GLY A 15 -14.13 -6.41 -43.65
N ILE A 16 -13.62 -6.61 -44.85
CA ILE A 16 -12.21 -6.39 -45.19
C ILE A 16 -12.13 -5.07 -45.95
N LEU A 17 -11.48 -4.07 -45.35
CA LEU A 17 -11.18 -2.79 -46.02
C LEU A 17 -9.69 -2.77 -46.34
N GLY A 18 -9.35 -2.58 -47.61
CA GLY A 18 -7.98 -2.41 -48.07
C GLY A 18 -7.77 -0.96 -48.49
N GLU A 19 -6.68 -0.35 -48.05
CA GLU A 19 -6.25 0.97 -48.48
C GLU A 19 -4.90 0.88 -49.19
N VAL A 20 -4.76 1.64 -50.28
CA VAL A 20 -3.52 1.67 -51.06
C VAL A 20 -3.09 3.11 -51.26
N VAL A 21 -1.85 3.42 -50.91
CA VAL A 21 -1.20 4.70 -51.20
C VAL A 21 -0.12 4.48 -52.23
N ALA A 22 -0.14 5.28 -53.29
CA ALA A 22 0.84 5.24 -54.37
C ALA A 22 1.16 6.63 -54.89
N PRO A 23 2.26 6.82 -55.61
CA PRO A 23 2.62 8.12 -56.19
C PRO A 23 1.57 8.71 -57.14
N THR A 24 0.76 7.87 -57.78
CA THR A 24 -0.34 8.31 -58.65
C THR A 24 -1.62 7.53 -58.35
N GLN A 25 -2.76 8.15 -58.66
CA GLN A 25 -4.07 7.51 -58.49
C GLN A 25 -4.21 6.25 -59.32
N GLU A 26 -3.63 6.21 -60.53
CA GLU A 26 -3.64 5.03 -61.41
C GLU A 26 -2.88 3.86 -60.79
N GLN A 27 -1.71 4.11 -60.19
CA GLN A 27 -0.94 3.09 -59.50
C GLN A 27 -1.67 2.55 -58.28
N SER A 28 -2.28 3.43 -57.48
CA SER A 28 -3.05 2.98 -56.31
C SER A 28 -4.26 2.16 -56.74
N TYR A 29 -4.93 2.54 -57.81
CA TYR A 29 -6.04 1.79 -58.38
C TYR A 29 -5.63 0.41 -58.89
N THR A 30 -4.50 0.34 -59.57
CA THR A 30 -3.95 -0.94 -60.07
C THR A 30 -3.63 -1.90 -58.94
N VAL A 31 -2.98 -1.42 -57.87
CA VAL A 31 -2.65 -2.26 -56.71
C VAL A 31 -3.90 -2.69 -55.96
N ALA A 32 -4.85 -1.80 -55.72
CA ALA A 32 -6.09 -2.11 -55.01
C ALA A 32 -6.92 -3.15 -55.76
N ASN A 33 -7.06 -3.00 -57.10
CA ASN A 33 -7.78 -3.95 -57.94
C ASN A 33 -7.11 -5.34 -57.95
N ASN A 34 -5.80 -5.41 -58.08
CA ASN A 34 -5.06 -6.66 -58.00
C ASN A 34 -5.17 -7.32 -56.61
N ALA A 35 -5.08 -6.55 -55.53
CA ALA A 35 -5.24 -7.06 -54.16
C ALA A 35 -6.64 -7.64 -53.96
N ARG A 36 -7.70 -6.94 -54.37
CA ARG A 36 -9.08 -7.41 -54.31
C ARG A 36 -9.27 -8.71 -55.12
N ALA A 37 -8.78 -8.73 -56.36
CA ALA A 37 -8.85 -9.93 -57.18
C ALA A 37 -8.11 -11.14 -56.58
N SER A 38 -6.95 -10.90 -55.95
CA SER A 38 -6.20 -11.91 -55.25
C SER A 38 -6.94 -12.46 -54.03
N ILE A 39 -7.51 -11.59 -53.21
CA ILE A 39 -8.30 -11.97 -52.04
C ILE A 39 -9.53 -12.80 -52.42
N LEU A 40 -10.19 -12.41 -53.53
CA LEU A 40 -11.37 -13.10 -54.02
C LEU A 40 -11.06 -14.59 -54.43
N HIS A 41 -9.86 -14.86 -54.90
CA HIS A 41 -9.46 -16.16 -55.43
C HIS A 41 -8.48 -16.90 -54.54
N MET A 42 -8.03 -16.30 -53.44
CA MET A 42 -7.06 -16.92 -52.51
C MET A 42 -7.72 -18.03 -51.70
N PRO A 43 -7.14 -19.24 -51.67
CA PRO A 43 -7.64 -20.32 -50.79
C PRO A 43 -7.33 -20.00 -49.31
N TYR A 44 -8.26 -20.28 -48.44
CA TYR A 44 -8.09 -20.17 -46.98
C TYR A 44 -8.75 -21.34 -46.23
N GLU A 45 -8.31 -21.60 -45.05
CA GLU A 45 -8.83 -22.69 -44.21
C GLU A 45 -10.33 -22.41 -43.88
N GLY A 46 -11.18 -23.44 -44.10
CA GLY A 46 -12.62 -23.33 -43.92
C GLY A 46 -13.38 -22.67 -45.08
N GLN A 47 -12.75 -22.45 -46.21
CA GLN A 47 -13.41 -21.94 -47.41
C GLN A 47 -14.49 -22.89 -47.90
N VAL A 48 -15.72 -22.43 -48.06
CA VAL A 48 -16.88 -23.22 -48.49
C VAL A 48 -17.15 -23.09 -49.97
N ALA A 49 -16.73 -21.99 -50.60
CA ALA A 49 -16.88 -21.76 -52.03
C ALA A 49 -15.65 -21.03 -52.61
N THR A 50 -15.33 -21.32 -53.85
CA THR A 50 -14.19 -20.68 -54.59
C THR A 50 -14.48 -19.29 -55.08
N THR A 51 -15.77 -18.93 -55.21
CA THR A 51 -16.23 -17.59 -55.60
C THR A 51 -17.58 -17.35 -54.96
N GLY A 52 -17.94 -16.07 -54.72
CA GLY A 52 -19.26 -15.70 -54.23
C GLY A 52 -19.41 -15.56 -52.71
N ASN A 53 -18.36 -15.76 -51.93
CA ASN A 53 -18.38 -15.53 -50.49
C ASN A 53 -18.14 -14.03 -50.09
N PHE A 54 -17.98 -13.17 -51.10
CA PHE A 54 -17.75 -11.76 -50.88
C PHE A 54 -18.97 -10.93 -51.33
N ALA A 55 -19.59 -10.22 -50.43
CA ALA A 55 -20.43 -9.11 -50.76
C ALA A 55 -19.57 -7.86 -50.86
N SER A 56 -19.63 -7.15 -51.96
CA SER A 56 -18.95 -5.88 -52.11
C SER A 56 -19.97 -4.75 -51.85
N PRO A 57 -19.90 -4.11 -50.67
CA PRO A 57 -20.88 -3.10 -50.27
C PRO A 57 -20.67 -1.76 -51.02
N LEU A 58 -19.54 -1.62 -51.71
CA LEU A 58 -19.19 -0.40 -52.47
C LEU A 58 -19.32 -0.61 -53.96
N SER A 59 -19.82 0.37 -54.68
CA SER A 59 -19.85 0.44 -56.15
C SER A 59 -19.51 1.87 -56.60
N PRO A 60 -18.40 2.09 -57.27
CA PRO A 60 -17.37 1.13 -57.68
C PRO A 60 -16.65 0.51 -56.48
N HIS A 61 -16.08 -0.71 -56.66
CA HIS A 61 -15.41 -1.47 -55.60
C HIS A 61 -14.14 -0.78 -55.07
N GLU A 62 -13.43 -0.09 -55.92
CA GLU A 62 -12.31 0.78 -55.62
C GLU A 62 -12.76 2.25 -55.72
N THR A 63 -12.58 2.98 -54.61
CA THR A 63 -12.96 4.39 -54.55
C THR A 63 -11.74 5.22 -54.15
N ALA A 64 -11.49 6.31 -54.90
CA ALA A 64 -10.43 7.25 -54.54
C ALA A 64 -10.80 7.98 -53.25
N ALA A 65 -9.98 7.84 -52.21
CA ALA A 65 -10.12 8.57 -50.96
C ALA A 65 -9.59 10.01 -51.05
N GLY A 66 -8.91 10.35 -52.18
CA GLY A 66 -8.30 11.64 -52.40
C GLY A 66 -6.77 11.62 -52.21
N PRO A 67 -6.10 12.74 -52.51
CA PRO A 67 -4.69 12.85 -52.32
C PRO A 67 -4.33 12.82 -50.85
N VAL A 68 -3.35 12.00 -50.50
CA VAL A 68 -2.72 12.00 -49.18
C VAL A 68 -1.49 12.90 -49.20
N PHE A 69 -1.16 13.47 -48.05
CA PHE A 69 0.03 14.29 -47.90
C PHE A 69 0.90 13.79 -46.78
N ARG A 70 2.16 14.16 -46.84
CA ARG A 70 3.17 13.91 -45.82
C ARG A 70 3.82 15.24 -45.48
N PHE A 71 3.96 15.52 -44.19
CA PHE A 71 4.83 16.61 -43.77
C PHE A 71 6.28 16.20 -44.07
N ASN A 72 6.93 16.92 -44.96
CA ASN A 72 8.29 16.63 -45.40
C ASN A 72 9.34 17.66 -44.95
N ILE A 73 8.88 18.79 -44.42
CA ILE A 73 9.73 19.88 -43.91
C ILE A 73 9.14 20.34 -42.60
N TYR A 74 9.94 20.28 -41.55
CA TYR A 74 9.63 20.81 -40.23
C TYR A 74 10.64 21.91 -39.91
N HIS A 75 10.12 23.09 -39.56
CA HIS A 75 10.93 24.22 -39.17
C HIS A 75 11.00 24.26 -37.67
N LEU A 76 12.19 24.02 -37.11
CA LEU A 76 12.49 24.20 -35.69
C LEU A 76 13.18 25.57 -35.55
N MET A 77 12.84 26.27 -34.49
CA MET A 77 13.43 27.53 -34.10
C MET A 77 13.95 27.39 -32.67
N ASP A 78 15.25 27.59 -32.50
CA ASP A 78 15.86 27.64 -31.20
C ASP A 78 15.36 28.88 -30.47
N LEU A 79 14.87 28.71 -29.26
CA LEU A 79 14.41 29.78 -28.39
C LEU A 79 15.37 29.98 -27.23
N GLN A 80 15.61 31.22 -26.88
CA GLN A 80 16.28 31.56 -25.62
C GLN A 80 15.26 31.53 -24.49
N ASP A 81 15.72 31.39 -23.25
CA ASP A 81 14.86 31.40 -22.07
C ASP A 81 13.91 32.60 -22.06
N ASN A 82 12.62 32.35 -22.02
CA ASN A 82 11.50 33.30 -22.05
C ASN A 82 11.25 34.02 -23.42
N GLU A 83 11.88 33.60 -24.50
CA GLU A 83 11.65 34.18 -25.82
C GLU A 83 10.24 33.82 -26.35
N GLU A 84 9.68 32.67 -25.92
CA GLU A 84 8.31 32.28 -26.23
C GLU A 84 7.27 33.30 -25.77
N THR A 85 7.53 34.04 -24.68
CA THR A 85 6.62 35.10 -24.20
C THR A 85 6.64 36.34 -25.13
N THR A 86 7.74 36.55 -25.85
CA THR A 86 7.88 37.59 -26.84
C THR A 86 7.20 37.19 -28.15
N LEU A 87 7.36 35.94 -28.53
CA LEU A 87 6.73 35.39 -29.76
C LEU A 87 5.22 35.20 -29.59
N PHE A 88 4.77 34.88 -28.38
CA PHE A 88 3.37 34.68 -28.04
C PHE A 88 2.97 35.58 -26.86
N PRO A 89 2.86 36.95 -27.10
CA PRO A 89 2.60 37.88 -26.03
C PRO A 89 1.21 37.67 -25.44
N ILE A 90 1.18 37.51 -24.11
CA ILE A 90 -0.08 37.40 -23.37
C ILE A 90 -0.50 38.78 -22.89
N SER A 91 -1.69 39.24 -23.28
CA SER A 91 -2.30 40.44 -22.73
C SER A 91 -3.37 40.07 -21.70
N MET A 92 -3.29 40.62 -20.50
CA MET A 92 -4.34 40.50 -19.50
C MET A 92 -5.14 41.82 -19.44
N THR A 93 -6.44 41.72 -19.70
CA THR A 93 -7.36 42.84 -19.49
C THR A 93 -8.07 42.66 -18.16
N GLN A 94 -7.88 43.60 -17.24
CA GLN A 94 -8.60 43.58 -15.97
C GLN A 94 -10.08 43.94 -16.24
N ILE A 95 -10.97 42.98 -16.04
CA ILE A 95 -12.41 43.23 -16.08
C ILE A 95 -12.76 43.97 -14.78
N THR A 96 -12.95 45.29 -14.87
CA THR A 96 -13.43 46.06 -13.73
C THR A 96 -14.82 45.59 -13.33
N ASN A 97 -15.01 45.32 -12.05
CA ASN A 97 -16.25 44.82 -11.46
C ASN A 97 -17.43 45.75 -11.80
N SER A 98 -18.17 45.44 -12.86
CA SER A 98 -19.61 45.71 -12.82
C SER A 98 -20.23 44.79 -11.78
N PRO A 99 -21.18 45.26 -10.96
CA PRO A 99 -21.81 44.39 -9.98
C PRO A 99 -22.36 43.17 -10.72
N ARG A 100 -21.83 41.98 -10.36
CA ARG A 100 -22.42 40.74 -10.84
C ARG A 100 -23.89 40.74 -10.52
N PRO A 101 -24.79 40.57 -11.50
CA PRO A 101 -26.10 40.07 -11.15
C PRO A 101 -25.82 38.77 -10.36
N LYS A 102 -26.44 38.62 -9.23
CA LYS A 102 -26.49 37.35 -8.49
C LYS A 102 -27.17 36.36 -9.45
N SER A 103 -26.39 35.73 -10.33
CA SER A 103 -26.83 34.53 -11.00
C SER A 103 -26.60 33.40 -10.02
N ASP A 104 -27.67 32.94 -9.37
CA ASP A 104 -27.78 31.56 -9.01
C ASP A 104 -27.34 30.75 -10.23
N ILE A 105 -26.18 30.12 -10.16
CA ILE A 105 -25.81 29.02 -11.04
C ILE A 105 -26.48 27.75 -10.43
N GLY A 106 -27.76 27.82 -10.20
CA GLY A 106 -28.65 26.71 -10.38
C GLY A 106 -28.92 26.64 -11.88
N LEU A 107 -28.68 25.52 -12.52
CA LEU A 107 -29.19 25.22 -13.82
C LEU A 107 -30.64 25.75 -13.86
N ASN A 108 -30.86 26.75 -14.71
CA ASN A 108 -32.15 27.37 -14.83
C ASN A 108 -33.19 26.25 -15.00
N LYS A 109 -34.16 26.20 -14.10
CA LYS A 109 -35.30 25.28 -14.20
C LYS A 109 -35.92 25.31 -15.57
N THR A 110 -35.91 26.48 -16.20
CA THR A 110 -36.34 26.80 -17.58
C THR A 110 -35.50 26.07 -18.64
N ALA A 111 -34.19 25.99 -18.50
CA ALA A 111 -33.33 25.32 -19.51
C ALA A 111 -33.53 23.79 -19.47
N ARG A 112 -33.84 23.25 -18.32
CA ARG A 112 -34.20 21.82 -18.13
C ARG A 112 -35.59 21.52 -18.75
N GLU A 113 -36.56 22.39 -18.49
CA GLU A 113 -37.90 22.29 -19.06
C GLU A 113 -37.91 22.48 -20.58
N GLU A 114 -37.01 23.34 -21.12
CA GLU A 114 -36.85 23.52 -22.58
C GLU A 114 -36.16 22.32 -23.24
N LEU A 115 -35.22 21.64 -22.58
CA LEU A 115 -34.59 20.42 -23.08
C LEU A 115 -35.55 19.24 -23.04
N GLU A 116 -36.35 19.12 -21.99
CA GLU A 116 -37.40 18.10 -21.84
C GLU A 116 -38.51 18.31 -22.88
N ALA A 117 -38.88 19.57 -23.19
CA ALA A 117 -39.86 19.92 -24.21
C ALA A 117 -39.39 19.62 -25.65
N GLN A 118 -38.07 19.52 -25.87
CA GLN A 118 -37.45 19.11 -27.13
C GLN A 118 -37.25 17.61 -27.26
N GLY A 119 -37.66 16.82 -26.26
CA GLY A 119 -37.47 15.37 -26.25
C GLY A 119 -36.01 14.92 -26.10
N LEU A 120 -35.14 15.83 -25.66
CA LEU A 120 -33.76 15.52 -25.30
C LEU A 120 -33.73 15.09 -23.84
N GLU A 121 -33.42 13.84 -23.58
CA GLU A 121 -33.17 13.39 -22.21
C GLU A 121 -32.01 14.20 -21.62
N PRO A 122 -32.12 14.65 -20.34
CA PRO A 122 -31.01 15.28 -19.64
C PRO A 122 -29.84 14.30 -19.66
N LEU A 123 -28.64 14.79 -19.98
CA LEU A 123 -27.42 14.02 -19.92
C LEU A 123 -27.35 13.36 -18.52
N SER A 124 -27.65 12.07 -18.44
CA SER A 124 -27.46 11.32 -17.22
C SER A 124 -25.96 11.22 -16.95
N PHE A 125 -25.53 11.74 -15.82
CA PHE A 125 -24.18 11.48 -15.35
C PHE A 125 -24.01 9.97 -15.15
N LYS A 126 -22.87 9.44 -15.60
CA LYS A 126 -22.55 8.04 -15.42
C LYS A 126 -22.38 7.78 -13.93
N GLU A 127 -23.17 6.90 -13.33
CA GLU A 127 -22.94 6.51 -11.95
C GLU A 127 -21.58 5.84 -11.81
N VAL A 128 -20.84 6.23 -10.77
CA VAL A 128 -19.52 5.64 -10.48
C VAL A 128 -19.75 4.27 -9.85
N PRO A 129 -19.36 3.15 -10.52
CA PRO A 129 -19.56 1.82 -9.96
C PRO A 129 -18.85 1.68 -8.61
N PRO A 130 -19.49 1.17 -7.54
CA PRO A 130 -18.84 1.02 -6.24
C PRO A 130 -17.78 -0.09 -6.21
N GLU A 131 -17.96 -1.11 -7.03
CA GLU A 131 -17.07 -2.27 -7.14
C GLU A 131 -15.91 -1.99 -8.11
N GLU A 132 -15.01 -2.97 -8.27
CA GLU A 132 -14.00 -2.97 -9.32
C GLU A 132 -14.67 -2.83 -10.69
N CYS A 133 -14.14 -1.96 -11.55
CA CYS A 133 -14.71 -1.70 -12.86
C CYS A 133 -13.61 -1.43 -13.89
N LYS A 134 -13.96 -1.48 -15.18
CA LYS A 134 -13.03 -1.07 -16.24
C LYS A 134 -13.01 0.45 -16.41
N MET A 135 -11.92 0.98 -16.98
CA MET A 135 -11.82 2.41 -17.28
C MET A 135 -13.00 2.89 -18.12
N LEU A 136 -13.48 2.06 -19.04
CA LEU A 136 -14.65 2.34 -19.87
C LEU A 136 -15.93 2.60 -19.04
N ASP A 137 -16.06 1.96 -17.88
CA ASP A 137 -17.27 2.03 -17.06
C ASP A 137 -17.32 3.31 -16.21
N ILE A 138 -16.17 3.92 -15.92
CA ILE A 138 -16.03 5.07 -15.03
C ILE A 138 -15.70 6.38 -15.77
N ALA A 139 -15.05 6.31 -16.93
CA ALA A 139 -14.71 7.48 -17.73
C ALA A 139 -15.87 7.92 -18.61
N LYS A 140 -16.01 9.23 -18.83
CA LYS A 140 -16.95 9.82 -19.80
C LYS A 140 -16.43 9.72 -21.23
N ILE A 141 -15.17 10.10 -21.41
CA ILE A 141 -14.49 10.11 -22.70
C ILE A 141 -13.13 9.46 -22.53
N ILE A 142 -12.83 8.51 -23.40
CA ILE A 142 -11.49 7.96 -23.58
C ILE A 142 -11.15 8.12 -25.03
N ARG A 143 -10.10 8.87 -25.34
CA ARG A 143 -9.74 9.16 -26.72
C ARG A 143 -8.24 9.29 -26.91
N SER A 144 -7.82 9.19 -28.15
CA SER A 144 -6.50 9.59 -28.60
C SER A 144 -6.61 10.60 -29.75
N LYS A 145 -5.59 11.41 -29.95
CA LYS A 145 -5.51 12.39 -31.02
C LYS A 145 -4.05 12.78 -31.27
N ASN A 146 -3.81 13.36 -32.45
CA ASN A 146 -2.52 13.97 -32.73
C ASN A 146 -2.23 15.15 -31.80
N SER A 147 -0.96 15.26 -31.40
CA SER A 147 -0.39 16.42 -30.76
C SER A 147 0.83 16.91 -31.55
N GLY A 148 0.59 17.17 -32.80
CA GLY A 148 1.63 17.42 -33.81
C GLY A 148 2.01 16.14 -34.58
N PRO A 149 2.93 16.25 -35.53
CA PRO A 149 3.23 15.17 -36.47
C PRO A 149 4.05 14.02 -35.83
N PHE A 150 4.70 14.25 -34.70
CA PHE A 150 5.59 13.31 -34.02
C PHE A 150 5.01 12.79 -32.72
N GLU A 151 3.88 13.31 -32.29
CA GLU A 151 3.34 13.04 -30.95
C GLU A 151 1.88 12.61 -31.03
N LEU A 152 1.49 11.81 -30.04
CA LEU A 152 0.14 11.34 -29.84
C LEU A 152 -0.31 11.66 -28.42
N THR A 153 -1.47 12.27 -28.26
CA THR A 153 -2.07 12.52 -26.96
C THR A 153 -3.19 11.54 -26.67
N LEU A 154 -3.18 11.01 -25.48
CA LEU A 154 -4.20 10.17 -24.88
C LEU A 154 -4.93 11.01 -23.82
N ASP A 155 -6.24 11.11 -23.90
CA ASP A 155 -7.07 11.85 -22.95
C ASP A 155 -8.12 10.91 -22.32
N ILE A 156 -8.28 10.97 -20.99
CA ILE A 156 -9.41 10.39 -20.27
C ILE A 156 -10.09 11.52 -19.51
N MET A 157 -11.38 11.73 -19.74
CA MET A 157 -12.18 12.74 -19.05
C MET A 157 -13.26 12.09 -18.22
N PHE A 158 -13.55 12.67 -17.07
CA PHE A 158 -14.54 12.15 -16.11
C PHE A 158 -15.71 13.11 -15.96
N ASP A 159 -16.89 12.58 -15.64
CA ASP A 159 -18.10 13.36 -15.43
C ASP A 159 -18.17 13.99 -14.04
N SER A 160 -17.50 13.38 -13.07
CA SER A 160 -17.60 13.82 -11.68
C SER A 160 -16.22 13.88 -11.01
N PRO A 161 -16.07 14.74 -9.98
CA PRO A 161 -14.88 14.76 -9.14
C PRO A 161 -14.60 13.43 -8.45
N GLU A 162 -15.65 12.63 -8.14
CA GLU A 162 -15.52 11.32 -7.52
C GLU A 162 -14.86 10.33 -8.47
N ALA A 163 -15.31 10.25 -9.72
CA ALA A 163 -14.74 9.39 -10.76
C ALA A 163 -13.27 9.76 -11.02
N TYR A 164 -13.00 11.06 -11.19
CA TYR A 164 -11.66 11.59 -11.38
C TYR A 164 -10.73 11.24 -10.22
N SER A 165 -11.17 11.53 -8.98
CA SER A 165 -10.37 11.27 -7.77
C SER A 165 -10.13 9.79 -7.56
N ARG A 166 -11.11 8.93 -7.86
CA ARG A 166 -10.96 7.49 -7.75
C ARG A 166 -9.86 6.97 -8.67
N VAL A 167 -9.87 7.36 -9.95
CA VAL A 167 -8.87 6.90 -10.92
C VAL A 167 -7.48 7.47 -10.59
N LYS A 168 -7.40 8.74 -10.19
CA LYS A 168 -6.17 9.40 -9.77
C LYS A 168 -5.55 8.69 -8.55
N ASN A 169 -6.37 8.40 -7.54
CA ASN A 169 -5.91 7.77 -6.30
C ASN A 169 -5.59 6.29 -6.47
N ALA A 170 -6.20 5.61 -7.43
CA ALA A 170 -5.91 4.21 -7.74
C ALA A 170 -4.53 4.00 -8.37
N GLY A 171 -3.87 5.06 -8.88
CA GLY A 171 -2.52 4.96 -9.45
C GLY A 171 -2.42 4.04 -10.67
N VAL A 172 -3.52 3.85 -11.42
CA VAL A 172 -3.56 2.91 -12.55
C VAL A 172 -3.06 3.50 -13.88
N LEU A 173 -2.67 4.78 -13.90
CA LEU A 173 -2.20 5.51 -15.07
C LEU A 173 -0.74 6.00 -14.90
N THR A 174 0.11 5.14 -14.34
CA THR A 174 1.55 5.40 -14.13
C THR A 174 2.34 5.27 -15.43
N ASN A 175 3.56 5.83 -15.50
CA ASN A 175 4.46 5.65 -16.63
C ASN A 175 4.69 4.17 -16.92
N ASP A 176 5.00 3.35 -15.92
CA ASP A 176 5.21 1.91 -16.07
C ASP A 176 4.01 1.22 -16.74
N ARG A 177 2.79 1.63 -16.37
CA ARG A 177 1.58 1.06 -16.97
C ARG A 177 1.42 1.48 -18.43
N ILE A 178 1.73 2.73 -18.78
CA ILE A 178 1.68 3.25 -20.14
C ILE A 178 2.75 2.59 -21.00
N MET A 179 3.98 2.46 -20.51
CA MET A 179 5.06 1.75 -21.18
C MET A 179 4.65 0.32 -21.53
N HIS A 180 4.06 -0.38 -20.56
CA HIS A 180 3.59 -1.77 -20.78
C HIS A 180 2.44 -1.84 -21.80
N LEU A 181 1.46 -0.94 -21.73
CA LEU A 181 0.29 -0.95 -22.63
C LEU A 181 0.62 -0.59 -24.08
N TYR A 182 1.58 0.30 -24.28
CA TYR A 182 1.95 0.81 -25.60
C TYR A 182 3.24 0.24 -26.15
N HIS A 183 3.93 -0.62 -25.37
CA HIS A 183 5.24 -1.22 -25.72
C HIS A 183 6.28 -0.15 -26.09
N ILE A 184 6.40 0.87 -25.25
CA ILE A 184 7.31 2.00 -25.40
C ILE A 184 8.23 2.12 -24.20
N ASP A 185 9.34 2.86 -24.34
CA ASP A 185 10.27 3.16 -23.28
C ASP A 185 9.88 4.45 -22.54
N GLU A 186 10.47 4.69 -21.36
CA GLU A 186 10.17 5.88 -20.53
C GLU A 186 10.48 7.19 -21.26
N GLU A 187 11.53 7.21 -22.09
CA GLU A 187 11.93 8.37 -22.92
C GLU A 187 10.92 8.72 -24.02
N ASP A 188 9.97 7.83 -24.31
CA ASP A 188 8.90 8.08 -25.28
C ASP A 188 7.68 8.75 -24.65
N ILE A 189 7.62 8.82 -23.32
CA ILE A 189 6.57 9.53 -22.58
C ILE A 189 6.98 10.98 -22.40
N ILE A 190 6.32 11.89 -23.13
CA ILE A 190 6.60 13.33 -23.08
C ILE A 190 5.93 13.96 -21.85
N THR A 191 4.66 13.60 -21.60
CA THR A 191 3.92 14.05 -20.41
C THR A 191 2.98 12.94 -19.95
N ASN A 192 2.78 12.85 -18.62
CA ASN A 192 1.75 12.02 -18.00
C ASN A 192 1.25 12.77 -16.76
N MET A 193 0.03 13.31 -16.82
CA MET A 193 -0.49 14.18 -15.77
C MET A 193 -1.99 14.12 -15.61
N PHE A 194 -2.46 14.35 -14.40
CA PHE A 194 -3.84 14.65 -14.10
C PHE A 194 -4.07 16.16 -14.11
N PHE A 195 -5.13 16.62 -14.78
CA PHE A 195 -5.50 18.01 -14.88
C PHE A 195 -6.87 18.25 -14.24
N GLU A 196 -6.86 18.65 -12.98
CA GLU A 196 -8.03 18.77 -12.11
C GLU A 196 -9.09 19.78 -12.63
N PRO A 197 -8.72 20.96 -13.19
CA PRO A 197 -9.73 21.90 -13.69
C PRO A 197 -10.64 21.34 -14.78
N ALA A 198 -10.20 20.32 -15.52
CA ALA A 198 -11.00 19.66 -16.56
C ALA A 198 -11.47 18.27 -16.14
N LEU A 199 -11.21 17.83 -14.90
CA LEU A 199 -11.43 16.46 -14.44
C LEU A 199 -10.90 15.43 -15.45
N ALA A 200 -9.65 15.61 -15.90
CA ALA A 200 -9.07 14.84 -16.98
C ALA A 200 -7.68 14.31 -16.63
N TRP A 201 -7.34 13.19 -17.23
CA TRP A 201 -5.96 12.72 -17.32
C TRP A 201 -5.49 12.87 -18.77
N LYS A 202 -4.22 13.24 -18.93
CA LYS A 202 -3.57 13.43 -20.23
C LYS A 202 -2.20 12.78 -20.22
N CYS A 203 -1.91 12.02 -21.28
CA CYS A 203 -0.58 11.51 -21.54
C CYS A 203 -0.22 11.81 -23.02
N THR A 204 0.98 12.34 -23.23
CA THR A 204 1.54 12.55 -24.58
C THR A 204 2.73 11.63 -24.74
N ILE A 205 2.71 10.85 -25.81
CA ILE A 205 3.77 9.92 -26.18
C ILE A 205 4.32 10.22 -27.56
N LYS A 206 5.55 9.85 -27.84
CA LYS A 206 6.09 9.87 -29.21
C LYS A 206 5.33 8.89 -30.07
N ARG A 207 5.10 9.27 -31.32
CA ARG A 207 4.51 8.36 -32.31
C ARG A 207 5.56 7.38 -32.81
N PRO A 208 5.23 6.09 -32.99
CA PRO A 208 6.14 5.12 -33.59
C PRO A 208 6.48 5.45 -35.06
N TRP A 209 5.58 6.18 -35.73
CA TRP A 209 5.75 6.69 -37.08
C TRP A 209 5.20 8.10 -37.21
N GLU A 210 5.91 8.94 -37.94
CA GLU A 210 5.47 10.30 -38.21
C GLU A 210 4.11 10.31 -38.94
N GLN A 211 3.29 11.31 -38.64
CA GLN A 211 1.98 11.47 -39.24
C GLN A 211 2.07 11.50 -40.79
N GLY A 212 1.27 10.68 -41.47
CA GLY A 212 1.18 10.61 -42.93
C GLY A 212 2.36 9.91 -43.61
N THR A 213 3.26 9.24 -42.88
CA THR A 213 4.31 8.42 -43.50
C THR A 213 3.75 7.13 -44.07
N VAL A 214 4.48 6.53 -45.01
CA VAL A 214 4.13 5.21 -45.55
C VAL A 214 4.24 4.17 -44.42
N GLY A 215 3.13 3.48 -44.12
CA GLY A 215 3.03 2.50 -43.04
C GLY A 215 2.32 3.02 -41.77
N GLU A 216 2.16 4.36 -41.63
CA GLU A 216 1.30 4.94 -40.61
C GLU A 216 -0.16 4.64 -40.94
N ARG A 217 -0.95 4.13 -40.01
CA ARG A 217 -2.32 3.62 -40.23
C ARG A 217 -3.40 4.40 -39.47
N ASP A 218 -3.01 5.39 -38.70
CA ASP A 218 -3.93 6.23 -37.93
C ASP A 218 -3.48 7.69 -37.98
N THR A 219 -3.61 8.28 -39.18
CA THR A 219 -3.11 9.63 -39.48
C THR A 219 -3.65 10.69 -38.52
N LEU A 220 -4.88 10.53 -38.02
CA LEU A 220 -5.48 11.45 -37.06
C LEU A 220 -5.18 11.08 -35.60
N GLY A 221 -4.56 9.93 -35.35
CA GLY A 221 -4.25 9.44 -34.00
C GLY A 221 -5.48 9.10 -33.15
N THR A 222 -6.62 8.78 -33.79
CA THR A 222 -7.91 8.66 -33.11
C THR A 222 -8.22 7.25 -32.58
N GLN A 223 -7.43 6.24 -32.95
CA GLN A 223 -7.68 4.82 -32.62
C GLN A 223 -6.74 4.24 -31.55
N GLN A 224 -5.79 5.03 -31.09
CA GLN A 224 -4.73 4.55 -30.17
C GLN A 224 -5.18 4.47 -28.71
N HIS A 225 -6.40 4.86 -28.39
CA HIS A 225 -6.92 4.79 -27.01
C HIS A 225 -7.39 3.38 -26.58
N ALA A 226 -7.50 2.44 -27.50
CA ALA A 226 -8.06 1.11 -27.22
C ALA A 226 -7.37 0.35 -26.05
N PRO A 227 -6.04 0.39 -25.87
CA PRO A 227 -5.40 -0.22 -24.70
C PRO A 227 -5.87 0.34 -23.36
N LEU A 228 -6.24 1.64 -23.30
CA LEU A 228 -6.73 2.26 -22.07
C LEU A 228 -8.07 1.68 -21.59
N LEU A 229 -8.89 1.16 -22.49
CA LEU A 229 -10.18 0.55 -22.18
C LEU A 229 -10.03 -0.73 -21.34
N THR A 230 -8.88 -1.38 -21.41
CA THR A 230 -8.59 -2.63 -20.68
C THR A 230 -8.19 -2.40 -19.23
N ILE A 231 -7.88 -1.16 -18.85
CA ILE A 231 -7.43 -0.83 -17.49
C ILE A 231 -8.55 -1.08 -16.50
N THR A 232 -8.25 -1.89 -15.48
CA THR A 232 -9.12 -2.13 -14.35
C THR A 232 -8.88 -1.08 -13.26
N VAL A 233 -9.94 -0.47 -12.78
CA VAL A 233 -9.94 0.51 -11.69
C VAL A 233 -10.46 -0.18 -10.43
N PRO A 234 -9.67 -0.25 -9.36
CA PRO A 234 -10.09 -0.89 -8.12
C PRO A 234 -11.35 -0.24 -7.52
N PRO A 235 -12.04 -0.91 -6.58
CA PRO A 235 -13.21 -0.35 -5.90
C PRO A 235 -12.95 1.04 -5.37
N ALA A 236 -13.97 1.89 -5.34
CA ALA A 236 -13.85 3.19 -4.68
C ALA A 236 -13.45 2.98 -3.21
N PRO A 237 -12.45 3.71 -2.70
CA PRO A 237 -12.21 3.73 -1.27
C PRO A 237 -13.55 4.08 -0.59
N ARG A 238 -13.95 3.30 0.41
CA ARG A 238 -15.21 3.56 1.13
C ARG A 238 -15.16 4.98 1.70
N THR A 239 -15.94 5.90 1.13
CA THR A 239 -15.95 7.32 1.46
C THR A 239 -16.59 7.67 2.82
N ASP A 240 -17.19 6.68 3.48
CA ASP A 240 -17.80 6.80 4.80
C ASP A 240 -17.04 5.98 5.86
N VAL A 241 -15.79 6.34 6.09
CA VAL A 241 -15.12 5.85 7.31
C VAL A 241 -15.07 6.98 8.33
N SER A 242 -16.25 7.37 8.82
CA SER A 242 -16.32 7.93 10.16
C SER A 242 -15.75 6.87 11.11
N ILE A 243 -14.73 7.23 11.88
CA ILE A 243 -14.18 6.35 12.91
C ILE A 243 -15.32 6.00 13.85
N LEU A 244 -15.73 4.72 13.88
CA LEU A 244 -16.78 4.27 14.75
C LEU A 244 -16.32 4.44 16.22
N PRO A 245 -17.00 5.23 17.04
CA PRO A 245 -16.61 5.44 18.42
C PRO A 245 -16.68 4.13 19.22
N ARG A 246 -15.59 3.80 19.89
CA ARG A 246 -15.44 2.62 20.78
C ARG A 246 -15.01 3.05 22.18
N THR A 247 -15.39 4.26 22.59
CA THR A 247 -14.94 4.87 23.83
C THR A 247 -15.32 4.08 25.09
N ALA A 248 -16.41 3.34 25.03
CA ALA A 248 -16.88 2.46 26.11
C ALA A 248 -16.24 1.06 26.10
N PHE A 249 -15.37 0.72 25.12
CA PHE A 249 -14.77 -0.60 25.07
C PHE A 249 -13.77 -0.80 26.23
N SER A 250 -13.88 -1.94 26.89
CA SER A 250 -12.82 -2.53 27.70
C SER A 250 -11.82 -3.29 26.81
N ALA A 251 -10.68 -3.70 27.35
CA ALA A 251 -9.75 -4.55 26.60
C ALA A 251 -10.43 -5.84 26.13
N ARG A 252 -11.34 -6.40 26.95
CA ARG A 252 -12.15 -7.57 26.58
C ARG A 252 -13.09 -7.25 25.41
N ASN A 253 -13.79 -6.13 25.43
CA ASN A 253 -14.67 -5.75 24.31
C ASN A 253 -13.90 -5.54 23.01
N SER A 254 -12.66 -5.05 23.07
CA SER A 254 -11.79 -4.94 21.91
C SER A 254 -11.46 -6.33 21.34
N VAL A 255 -11.09 -7.29 22.17
CA VAL A 255 -10.86 -8.69 21.74
C VAL A 255 -12.12 -9.29 21.13
N GLU A 256 -13.27 -9.20 21.81
CA GLU A 256 -14.55 -9.74 21.35
C GLU A 256 -14.99 -9.13 20.01
N TYR A 257 -14.82 -7.82 19.84
CA TYR A 257 -15.13 -7.12 18.59
C TYR A 257 -14.27 -7.61 17.42
N ILE A 258 -12.93 -7.66 17.61
CA ILE A 258 -12.02 -8.11 16.56
C ILE A 258 -12.23 -9.59 16.26
N TRP A 259 -12.39 -10.42 17.29
CA TRP A 259 -12.67 -11.85 17.18
C TRP A 259 -13.89 -12.13 16.33
N LYS A 260 -14.99 -11.45 16.63
CA LYS A 260 -16.25 -11.57 15.87
C LYS A 260 -16.11 -11.10 14.43
N LYS A 261 -15.42 -9.99 14.21
CA LYS A 261 -15.18 -9.45 12.85
C LYS A 261 -14.32 -10.36 11.98
N LEU A 262 -13.39 -11.10 12.59
CA LEU A 262 -12.58 -12.12 11.90
C LEU A 262 -13.36 -13.43 11.64
N GLY A 263 -14.60 -13.56 12.13
CA GLY A 263 -15.45 -14.74 11.94
C GLY A 263 -14.96 -15.96 12.71
N LEU A 264 -14.44 -15.77 13.92
CA LEU A 264 -13.87 -16.82 14.77
C LEU A 264 -14.90 -17.40 15.75
N PRO A 265 -14.72 -18.64 16.26
CA PRO A 265 -15.65 -19.31 17.16
C PRO A 265 -15.86 -18.54 18.47
N GLN A 266 -17.09 -18.17 18.78
CA GLN A 266 -17.40 -17.31 19.93
C GLN A 266 -17.19 -18.01 21.28
N GLU A 267 -17.34 -19.32 21.35
CA GLU A 267 -17.10 -20.15 22.55
C GLU A 267 -15.67 -20.04 23.06
N THR A 268 -14.70 -19.80 22.19
CA THR A 268 -13.28 -19.64 22.57
C THR A 268 -13.04 -18.44 23.49
N LEU A 269 -13.88 -17.40 23.40
CA LEU A 269 -13.76 -16.21 24.27
C LEU A 269 -13.91 -16.51 25.76
N GLN A 270 -14.52 -17.65 26.12
CA GLN A 270 -14.63 -18.13 27.51
C GLN A 270 -13.28 -18.54 28.07
N SER A 271 -12.31 -18.87 27.22
CA SER A 271 -10.94 -19.21 27.64
C SER A 271 -10.04 -18.00 27.87
N LEU A 272 -10.57 -16.78 27.78
CA LEU A 272 -9.79 -15.56 28.00
C LEU A 272 -10.00 -15.01 29.41
N ASN A 273 -8.92 -14.83 30.14
CA ASN A 273 -8.87 -14.14 31.43
C ASN A 273 -8.02 -12.87 31.31
N ILE A 274 -8.66 -11.71 31.41
CA ILE A 274 -8.01 -10.40 31.40
C ILE A 274 -8.09 -9.83 32.82
N SER A 275 -6.97 -9.43 33.38
CA SER A 275 -6.87 -8.90 34.75
C SER A 275 -6.14 -7.55 34.78
N GLY A 276 -6.49 -6.73 35.76
CA GLY A 276 -5.94 -5.39 36.01
C GLY A 276 -6.86 -4.26 35.54
N ASP A 277 -6.74 -3.12 36.22
CA ASP A 277 -7.54 -1.92 36.02
C ASP A 277 -6.69 -0.63 35.91
N HIS A 278 -5.36 -0.80 35.66
CA HIS A 278 -4.41 0.31 35.59
C HIS A 278 -4.54 1.12 34.29
N LEU A 279 -4.01 2.36 34.30
CA LEU A 279 -3.85 3.19 33.10
C LEU A 279 -2.83 2.60 32.12
N GLY A 280 -1.86 1.86 32.62
CA GLY A 280 -0.79 1.21 31.85
C GLY A 280 0.43 2.11 31.72
N LEU A 281 0.49 2.96 30.70
CA LEU A 281 1.57 3.92 30.44
C LEU A 281 1.05 5.36 30.50
N PRO A 282 1.90 6.36 30.83
CA PRO A 282 1.49 7.76 30.95
C PRO A 282 1.18 8.38 29.56
N SER A 283 -0.09 8.37 29.20
CA SER A 283 -0.61 8.90 27.93
C SER A 283 -2.10 9.22 28.07
N SER A 284 -2.58 10.20 27.32
CA SER A 284 -4.02 10.39 27.17
C SER A 284 -4.69 9.22 26.42
N PHE A 285 -3.95 8.54 25.54
CA PHE A 285 -4.45 7.36 24.83
C PHE A 285 -4.52 6.14 25.74
N LYS A 286 -5.48 5.26 25.47
CA LYS A 286 -5.68 3.99 26.21
C LYS A 286 -4.67 2.92 25.81
N ILE A 287 -3.36 3.22 25.96
CA ILE A 287 -2.26 2.36 25.51
C ILE A 287 -2.25 1.02 26.26
N GLY A 288 -2.41 1.04 27.59
CA GLY A 288 -2.46 -0.19 28.37
C GLY A 288 -3.59 -1.12 27.95
N HIS A 289 -4.74 -0.53 27.63
CA HIS A 289 -5.90 -1.24 27.10
C HIS A 289 -5.60 -1.89 25.74
N LEU A 290 -4.98 -1.12 24.81
CA LEU A 290 -4.60 -1.63 23.49
C LEU A 290 -3.55 -2.74 23.60
N ALA A 291 -2.57 -2.58 24.49
CA ALA A 291 -1.53 -3.57 24.76
C ALA A 291 -2.14 -4.90 25.23
N GLN A 292 -2.96 -4.83 26.28
CA GLN A 292 -3.62 -6.01 26.81
C GLN A 292 -4.52 -6.69 25.78
N ALA A 293 -5.31 -5.92 25.03
CA ALA A 293 -6.22 -6.45 24.02
C ALA A 293 -5.49 -7.14 22.86
N SER A 294 -4.46 -6.51 22.30
CA SER A 294 -3.72 -7.05 21.15
C SER A 294 -2.91 -8.30 21.50
N ILE A 295 -2.26 -8.32 22.67
CA ILE A 295 -1.54 -9.49 23.18
C ILE A 295 -2.52 -10.63 23.50
N SER A 296 -3.65 -10.31 24.13
CA SER A 296 -4.70 -11.29 24.46
C SER A 296 -5.27 -11.94 23.21
N LEU A 297 -5.52 -11.16 22.17
CA LEU A 297 -6.04 -11.65 20.90
C LEU A 297 -5.09 -12.67 20.29
N THR A 298 -3.79 -12.37 20.23
CA THR A 298 -2.79 -13.28 19.68
C THR A 298 -2.65 -14.57 20.52
N ALA A 299 -2.57 -14.43 21.83
CA ALA A 299 -2.42 -15.59 22.73
C ALA A 299 -3.66 -16.51 22.69
N LEU A 300 -4.86 -15.93 22.62
CA LEU A 300 -6.10 -16.69 22.50
C LEU A 300 -6.18 -17.45 21.17
N LEU A 301 -5.75 -16.82 20.07
CA LEU A 301 -5.65 -17.47 18.75
C LEU A 301 -4.60 -18.60 18.76
N ALA A 302 -3.45 -18.40 19.40
CA ALA A 302 -2.45 -19.46 19.56
C ALA A 302 -3.03 -20.64 20.36
N SER A 303 -3.77 -20.36 21.46
CA SER A 303 -4.46 -21.37 22.25
C SER A 303 -5.56 -22.08 21.46
N GLN A 304 -6.30 -21.36 20.60
CA GLN A 304 -7.28 -21.94 19.68
C GLN A 304 -6.64 -22.95 18.71
N VAL A 305 -5.50 -22.60 18.11
CA VAL A 305 -4.75 -23.52 17.24
C VAL A 305 -4.27 -24.74 18.02
N TYR A 306 -3.84 -24.56 19.27
CA TYR A 306 -3.44 -25.67 20.14
C TYR A 306 -4.58 -26.62 20.47
N GLY A 307 -5.77 -26.07 20.80
CA GLY A 307 -6.98 -26.85 21.00
C GLY A 307 -7.38 -27.65 19.76
N LEU A 308 -7.34 -26.99 18.58
CA LEU A 308 -7.67 -27.59 17.29
C LEU A 308 -6.75 -28.76 16.93
N ARG A 309 -5.41 -28.55 17.01
CA ARG A 309 -4.42 -29.59 16.64
C ARG A 309 -4.45 -30.81 17.56
N ASN A 310 -4.71 -30.60 18.85
CA ASN A 310 -4.72 -31.66 19.87
C ASN A 310 -6.13 -32.24 20.10
N LYS A 311 -7.17 -31.66 19.47
CA LYS A 311 -8.58 -32.04 19.65
C LYS A 311 -9.02 -32.00 21.13
N ILE A 312 -8.63 -30.95 21.83
CA ILE A 312 -8.97 -30.67 23.23
C ILE A 312 -9.68 -29.32 23.37
N PRO A 313 -10.37 -29.07 24.48
CA PRO A 313 -10.88 -27.73 24.80
C PRO A 313 -9.73 -26.70 24.76
N VAL A 314 -10.05 -25.47 24.34
CA VAL A 314 -9.07 -24.39 24.26
C VAL A 314 -8.52 -24.06 25.65
N PRO A 315 -7.22 -24.15 25.90
CA PRO A 315 -6.62 -23.81 27.19
C PRO A 315 -6.88 -22.36 27.61
N GLN A 316 -6.97 -22.12 28.91
CA GLN A 316 -7.16 -20.78 29.46
C GLN A 316 -5.94 -19.87 29.18
N VAL A 317 -6.22 -18.65 28.78
CA VAL A 317 -5.22 -17.59 28.49
C VAL A 317 -5.36 -16.49 29.53
N THR A 318 -4.24 -16.07 30.12
CA THR A 318 -4.21 -14.95 31.07
C THR A 318 -3.21 -13.90 30.62
N VAL A 319 -3.63 -12.61 30.60
CA VAL A 319 -2.79 -11.47 30.24
C VAL A 319 -2.98 -10.35 31.27
N PRO A 320 -2.03 -10.13 32.19
CA PRO A 320 -2.07 -9.02 33.13
C PRO A 320 -1.81 -7.68 32.43
N LEU A 321 -2.63 -6.66 32.71
CA LEU A 321 -2.55 -5.35 32.06
C LEU A 321 -1.20 -4.67 32.26
N GLN A 322 -0.67 -4.66 33.49
CA GLN A 322 0.60 -4.02 33.81
C GLN A 322 1.75 -4.63 33.00
N HIS A 323 1.83 -5.96 32.94
CA HIS A 323 2.87 -6.66 32.20
C HIS A 323 2.74 -6.41 30.68
N ALA A 324 1.52 -6.44 30.16
CA ALA A 324 1.24 -6.11 28.75
C ALA A 324 1.67 -4.68 28.39
N ALA A 325 1.38 -3.71 29.25
CA ALA A 325 1.79 -2.32 29.05
C ALA A 325 3.31 -2.14 29.07
N ILE A 326 4.01 -2.83 29.98
CA ILE A 326 5.48 -2.83 30.04
C ILE A 326 6.08 -3.47 28.80
N GLU A 327 5.50 -4.56 28.30
CA GLU A 327 5.97 -5.25 27.09
C GLU A 327 5.92 -4.36 25.84
N PHE A 328 5.04 -3.34 25.79
CA PHE A 328 5.00 -2.32 24.72
C PHE A 328 6.19 -1.34 24.73
N LYS A 329 7.15 -1.56 25.65
CA LYS A 329 8.43 -0.84 25.72
C LYS A 329 9.63 -1.81 25.74
N SER A 330 9.45 -3.08 25.36
CA SER A 330 10.46 -4.12 25.57
C SER A 330 11.81 -3.79 24.91
N GLU A 331 11.83 -3.06 23.79
CA GLU A 331 13.03 -2.65 23.07
C GLU A 331 13.87 -1.60 23.81
N ARG A 332 13.30 -0.96 24.85
CA ARG A 332 13.99 0.04 25.69
C ARG A 332 14.29 -0.50 27.08
N LEU A 333 13.59 -1.57 27.50
CA LEU A 333 13.62 -2.11 28.85
C LEU A 333 14.44 -3.39 28.91
N TYR A 334 15.63 -3.40 28.29
CA TYR A 334 16.58 -4.49 28.43
C TYR A 334 17.98 -3.97 28.78
N THR A 335 18.78 -4.81 29.43
CA THR A 335 20.20 -4.59 29.63
C THR A 335 21.01 -5.71 29.01
N LEU A 336 22.20 -5.36 28.48
CA LEU A 336 23.18 -6.32 27.99
C LEU A 336 24.42 -6.27 28.88
N ALA A 337 24.76 -7.39 29.53
CA ALA A 337 25.81 -7.47 30.54
C ALA A 337 25.68 -6.37 31.62
N GLY A 338 24.44 -6.09 32.04
CA GLY A 338 24.13 -5.07 33.06
C GLY A 338 24.19 -3.62 32.56
N LYS A 339 24.45 -3.38 31.26
CA LYS A 339 24.48 -2.04 30.68
C LYS A 339 23.15 -1.74 29.96
N PRO A 340 22.58 -0.54 30.17
CA PRO A 340 21.33 -0.14 29.53
C PRO A 340 21.50 0.00 28.01
N THR A 341 20.37 -0.11 27.29
CA THR A 341 20.30 0.03 25.84
C THR A 341 20.57 1.47 25.42
N PRO A 342 21.48 1.72 24.46
CA PRO A 342 21.62 3.06 23.88
C PRO A 342 20.37 3.48 23.12
N SER A 343 20.10 4.80 23.07
CA SER A 343 19.02 5.35 22.28
C SER A 343 19.19 5.01 20.79
N PRO A 344 18.13 4.58 20.09
CA PRO A 344 18.19 4.36 18.64
C PRO A 344 18.07 5.65 17.82
N TRP A 345 17.73 6.77 18.46
CA TRP A 345 17.54 8.05 17.79
C TRP A 345 18.87 8.71 17.49
N GLY A 346 18.98 9.27 16.28
CA GLY A 346 20.13 10.05 15.86
C GLY A 346 20.12 11.49 16.42
N PRO A 347 21.16 12.27 16.14
CA PRO A 347 21.37 13.58 16.75
C PRO A 347 20.54 14.72 16.14
N ILE A 348 19.95 14.55 14.96
CA ILE A 348 19.25 15.63 14.24
C ILE A 348 17.73 15.41 14.15
N GLY A 349 17.25 14.24 14.55
CA GLY A 349 15.84 13.87 14.48
C GLY A 349 14.92 14.60 15.43
N GLY A 350 13.63 14.35 15.29
CA GLY A 350 12.56 14.90 16.13
C GLY A 350 11.81 16.05 15.48
N LEU A 351 11.07 16.82 16.27
CA LEU A 351 10.24 17.92 15.81
C LEU A 351 11.09 19.16 15.52
N HIS A 352 10.88 19.79 14.35
CA HIS A 352 11.49 21.04 13.92
C HIS A 352 10.43 22.04 13.49
N LYS A 353 10.64 23.33 13.79
CA LYS A 353 9.76 24.42 13.40
C LYS A 353 9.96 24.76 11.90
N THR A 354 8.86 24.98 11.19
CA THR A 354 8.80 25.48 9.81
C THR A 354 8.18 26.88 9.76
N SER A 355 8.02 27.45 8.57
CA SER A 355 7.42 28.78 8.40
C SER A 355 5.92 28.82 8.75
N ASP A 356 5.21 27.69 8.64
CA ASP A 356 3.76 27.57 8.81
C ASP A 356 3.34 26.52 9.85
N GLY A 357 4.30 25.88 10.54
CA GLY A 357 3.99 24.83 11.50
C GLY A 357 5.23 24.07 11.95
N HIS A 358 5.18 22.76 11.89
CA HIS A 358 6.30 21.89 12.28
C HIS A 358 6.37 20.67 11.37
N VAL A 359 7.57 20.07 11.30
CA VAL A 359 7.81 18.75 10.71
C VAL A 359 8.55 17.87 11.70
N ARG A 360 8.33 16.55 11.60
CA ARG A 360 9.16 15.56 12.28
C ARG A 360 10.13 14.93 11.29
N LEU A 361 11.41 14.97 11.61
CA LEU A 361 12.47 14.29 10.90
C LEU A 361 12.82 12.99 11.65
N HIS A 362 12.80 11.85 10.95
CA HIS A 362 13.19 10.56 11.50
C HIS A 362 14.62 10.21 11.06
N ASP A 363 15.54 10.09 12.02
CA ASP A 363 16.99 10.01 11.78
C ASP A 363 17.69 8.76 12.33
N SER A 364 16.91 7.76 12.77
CA SER A 364 17.48 6.51 13.32
C SER A 364 18.33 5.74 12.29
N PHE A 365 17.98 5.81 11.02
CA PHE A 365 18.75 5.20 9.94
C PHE A 365 19.71 6.17 9.28
N PRO A 366 20.99 5.77 9.10
CA PRO A 366 22.01 6.62 8.45
C PRO A 366 21.58 7.17 7.09
N ASN A 367 21.03 6.33 6.21
CA ASN A 367 20.61 6.74 4.87
C ASN A 367 19.49 7.81 4.88
N HIS A 368 18.57 7.76 5.84
CA HIS A 368 17.53 8.80 5.97
C HIS A 368 18.08 10.08 6.59
N ARG A 369 18.96 9.94 7.59
CA ARG A 369 19.63 11.08 8.21
C ARG A 369 20.52 11.83 7.22
N ASP A 370 21.35 11.11 6.50
CA ASP A 370 22.32 11.69 5.57
C ASP A 370 21.61 12.28 4.34
N GLY A 371 20.57 11.59 3.82
CA GLY A 371 19.74 12.12 2.75
C GLY A 371 18.94 13.36 3.16
N ALA A 372 18.47 13.46 4.41
CA ALA A 372 17.81 14.67 4.90
C ALA A 372 18.78 15.86 4.97
N LYS A 373 20.05 15.62 5.35
CA LYS A 373 21.09 16.65 5.30
C LYS A 373 21.36 17.10 3.88
N GLU A 374 21.46 16.17 2.93
CA GLU A 374 21.65 16.46 1.50
C GLU A 374 20.49 17.29 0.95
N LEU A 375 19.22 16.88 1.18
CA LEU A 375 18.02 17.61 0.76
C LEU A 375 18.02 19.07 1.26
N LEU A 376 18.51 19.29 2.47
CA LEU A 376 18.57 20.62 3.10
C LEU A 376 19.84 21.40 2.79
N GLY A 377 20.76 20.86 1.96
CA GLY A 377 22.04 21.48 1.61
C GLY A 377 22.97 21.63 2.82
N CYS A 378 23.03 20.62 3.67
CA CYS A 378 23.83 20.60 4.89
C CYS A 378 25.03 19.65 4.80
N SER A 379 26.09 19.93 5.56
CA SER A 379 27.23 19.01 5.71
C SER A 379 26.90 17.80 6.60
N GLN A 380 27.74 16.78 6.57
CA GLN A 380 27.56 15.60 7.41
C GLN A 380 27.70 15.88 8.92
N GLU A 381 28.45 16.91 9.28
CA GLU A 381 28.68 17.33 10.67
C GLU A 381 27.64 18.32 11.19
N THR A 382 26.64 18.66 10.37
CA THR A 382 25.61 19.62 10.71
C THR A 382 24.84 19.20 11.98
N THR A 383 24.74 20.14 12.90
CA THR A 383 24.06 19.99 14.19
C THR A 383 22.53 20.09 14.04
N ARG A 384 21.79 19.65 15.07
CA ARG A 384 20.34 19.80 15.12
C ARG A 384 19.87 21.26 14.99
N ALA A 385 20.60 22.23 15.58
CA ALA A 385 20.26 23.64 15.51
C ALA A 385 20.39 24.17 14.07
N GLU A 386 21.46 23.81 13.39
CA GLU A 386 21.71 24.21 11.99
C GLU A 386 20.67 23.57 11.04
N ILE A 387 20.33 22.29 11.22
CA ILE A 387 19.24 21.65 10.49
C ILE A 387 17.92 22.41 10.74
N GLY A 388 17.62 22.75 11.98
CA GLY A 388 16.44 23.55 12.32
C GLY A 388 16.40 24.90 11.60
N ALA A 389 17.55 25.59 11.49
CA ALA A 389 17.65 26.83 10.74
C ALA A 389 17.40 26.68 9.24
N LYS A 390 17.80 25.54 8.66
CA LYS A 390 17.53 25.21 7.26
C LYS A 390 16.08 24.78 7.00
N ILE A 391 15.43 24.16 7.98
CA ILE A 391 14.01 23.77 7.93
C ILE A 391 13.09 24.97 8.09
N ALA A 392 13.47 25.95 8.94
CA ALA A 392 12.61 27.07 9.33
C ALA A 392 11.95 27.87 8.16
N PRO A 393 12.63 28.11 7.01
CA PRO A 393 11.99 28.81 5.88
C PRO A 393 11.03 27.94 5.07
N TRP A 394 11.06 26.61 5.19
CA TRP A 394 10.18 25.72 4.45
C TRP A 394 8.75 25.76 4.97
N ARG A 395 7.76 25.58 4.08
CA ARG A 395 6.42 25.17 4.50
C ARG A 395 6.43 23.68 4.85
N SER A 396 5.68 23.30 5.87
CA SER A 396 5.70 21.94 6.41
C SER A 396 5.31 20.88 5.38
N VAL A 397 4.28 21.13 4.58
CA VAL A 397 3.80 20.19 3.54
C VAL A 397 4.74 20.15 2.34
N ASP A 398 5.38 21.27 1.98
CA ASP A 398 6.32 21.33 0.87
C ASP A 398 7.60 20.51 1.19
N LEU A 399 8.11 20.64 2.43
CA LEU A 399 9.25 19.82 2.87
C LEU A 399 8.89 18.34 3.00
N GLU A 400 7.68 18.00 3.48
CA GLU A 400 7.17 16.64 3.49
C GLU A 400 7.16 16.05 2.08
N SER A 401 6.64 16.79 1.09
CA SER A 401 6.56 16.34 -0.31
C SER A 401 7.95 16.14 -0.90
N ALA A 402 8.85 17.12 -0.76
CA ALA A 402 10.23 17.01 -1.24
C ALA A 402 10.99 15.83 -0.61
N ALA A 403 10.72 15.54 0.66
CA ALA A 403 11.31 14.38 1.34
C ALA A 403 10.78 13.06 0.77
N PHE A 404 9.48 12.96 0.47
CA PHE A 404 8.91 11.75 -0.13
C PHE A 404 9.45 11.50 -1.53
N ASP A 405 9.52 12.54 -2.37
CA ASP A 405 10.08 12.45 -3.73
C ASP A 405 11.55 11.98 -3.67
N SER A 406 12.29 12.42 -2.66
CA SER A 406 13.66 11.98 -2.38
C SER A 406 13.76 10.64 -1.64
N LYS A 407 12.65 9.90 -1.44
CA LYS A 407 12.56 8.63 -0.70
C LYS A 407 13.03 8.72 0.75
N LEU A 408 12.90 9.91 1.35
CA LEU A 408 13.22 10.21 2.75
C LEU A 408 11.97 10.14 3.64
N VAL A 409 12.15 10.37 4.94
CA VAL A 409 11.12 10.19 5.97
C VAL A 409 11.01 11.42 6.87
N ILE A 410 10.30 12.43 6.35
CA ILE A 410 9.92 13.66 7.06
C ILE A 410 8.41 13.81 6.92
N SER A 411 7.71 14.10 8.01
CA SER A 411 6.24 14.31 7.98
C SER A 411 5.86 15.64 8.61
N ALA A 412 4.91 16.33 7.99
CA ALA A 412 4.28 17.51 8.54
C ALA A 412 3.43 17.16 9.78
N LEU A 413 3.51 18.01 10.81
CA LEU A 413 2.65 17.92 11.98
C LEU A 413 1.24 18.39 11.59
N ARG A 414 0.22 17.59 11.90
CA ARG A 414 -1.18 17.89 11.62
C ARG A 414 -2.05 17.71 12.86
N SER A 415 -3.18 18.39 12.90
CA SER A 415 -4.29 18.04 13.78
C SER A 415 -5.11 16.87 13.21
N TYR A 416 -6.06 16.35 13.99
CA TYR A 416 -6.99 15.32 13.51
C TYR A 416 -7.84 15.83 12.35
N GLU A 417 -8.30 17.07 12.41
CA GLU A 417 -9.13 17.69 11.36
C GLU A 417 -8.35 17.79 10.04
N GLN A 418 -7.09 18.20 10.12
CA GLN A 418 -6.22 18.28 8.94
C GLN A 418 -5.92 16.91 8.34
N TRP A 419 -5.71 15.89 9.18
CA TRP A 419 -5.50 14.51 8.72
C TRP A 419 -6.76 13.95 8.08
N ASP A 420 -7.93 14.07 8.70
CA ASP A 420 -9.18 13.49 8.25
C ASP A 420 -9.64 14.05 6.88
N LEU A 421 -9.18 15.24 6.49
CA LEU A 421 -9.40 15.81 5.16
C LEU A 421 -8.56 15.12 4.07
N LEU A 422 -7.47 14.44 4.43
CA LEU A 422 -6.58 13.83 3.44
C LEU A 422 -7.22 12.61 2.79
N PRO A 423 -7.05 12.42 1.46
CA PRO A 423 -7.48 11.19 0.77
C PRO A 423 -6.90 9.92 1.41
N GLN A 424 -5.66 9.98 1.89
CA GLN A 424 -5.05 8.84 2.60
C GLN A 424 -5.80 8.49 3.87
N ALA A 425 -6.23 9.45 4.66
CA ALA A 425 -7.01 9.19 5.86
C ALA A 425 -8.32 8.47 5.55
N LYS A 426 -8.97 8.81 4.44
CA LYS A 426 -10.21 8.19 3.98
C LYS A 426 -10.00 6.75 3.49
N ALA A 427 -8.85 6.47 2.87
CA ALA A 427 -8.51 5.14 2.34
C ALA A 427 -8.16 4.12 3.44
N VAL A 428 -7.76 4.58 4.63
CA VAL A 428 -7.36 3.69 5.74
C VAL A 428 -8.59 3.20 6.51
N SER A 429 -8.72 1.89 6.69
CA SER A 429 -9.75 1.27 7.53
C SER A 429 -9.54 1.60 9.02
N ASP A 430 -10.63 1.71 9.79
CA ASP A 430 -10.60 1.76 11.26
C ASP A 430 -10.61 0.37 11.91
N PHE A 431 -10.68 -0.69 11.10
CA PHE A 431 -10.50 -2.07 11.55
C PHE A 431 -9.03 -2.47 11.33
N PRO A 432 -8.28 -2.87 12.38
CA PRO A 432 -6.83 -2.93 12.31
C PRO A 432 -6.26 -4.13 11.56
N ILE A 433 -7.06 -5.15 11.26
CA ILE A 433 -6.63 -6.39 10.60
C ILE A 433 -7.47 -6.63 9.35
N LEU A 434 -6.88 -6.46 8.17
CA LEU A 434 -7.55 -6.81 6.93
C LEU A 434 -7.18 -8.25 6.56
N LEU A 435 -8.17 -9.11 6.43
CA LEU A 435 -8.00 -10.54 6.13
C LEU A 435 -8.81 -10.90 4.90
N ARG A 436 -8.17 -11.44 3.87
CA ARG A 436 -8.83 -11.90 2.64
C ARG A 436 -8.29 -13.23 2.14
N LYS A 437 -9.14 -14.07 1.57
CA LYS A 437 -8.75 -15.27 0.83
C LYS A 437 -8.22 -14.85 -0.55
N ILE A 438 -7.06 -15.36 -0.95
CA ILE A 438 -6.37 -14.95 -2.19
C ILE A 438 -6.14 -16.12 -3.17
N GLY A 439 -6.53 -17.32 -2.80
CA GLY A 439 -6.44 -18.50 -3.67
C GLY A 439 -7.00 -19.74 -2.99
N ASP A 440 -7.30 -20.75 -3.79
CA ASP A 440 -7.79 -22.02 -3.27
C ASP A 440 -6.63 -22.96 -2.94
N ALA A 441 -6.80 -23.72 -1.85
CA ALA A 441 -5.91 -24.79 -1.42
C ALA A 441 -6.69 -25.75 -0.52
N PRO A 442 -6.18 -27.00 -0.27
CA PRO A 442 -6.86 -27.96 0.57
C PRO A 442 -7.16 -27.45 1.98
N ILE A 443 -8.27 -27.93 2.54
CA ILE A 443 -8.66 -27.70 3.94
C ILE A 443 -7.72 -28.49 4.86
N GLY A 444 -7.17 -27.86 5.88
CA GLY A 444 -6.34 -28.50 6.90
C GLY A 444 -5.27 -27.59 7.45
N LEU A 445 -4.72 -27.97 8.60
CA LEU A 445 -3.47 -27.38 9.12
C LEU A 445 -2.29 -27.93 8.28
N PRO A 446 -1.17 -27.18 8.18
CA PRO A 446 0.07 -27.72 7.66
C PRO A 446 0.44 -29.05 8.37
N ASP A 447 0.91 -30.05 7.62
CA ASP A 447 1.17 -31.41 8.15
C ASP A 447 2.01 -31.43 9.42
N ARG A 448 3.01 -30.53 9.53
CA ARG A 448 3.86 -30.40 10.69
C ARG A 448 3.14 -29.92 11.96
N LEU A 449 2.02 -29.22 11.78
CA LEU A 449 1.17 -28.81 12.90
C LEU A 449 0.18 -29.88 13.33
N THR A 450 0.01 -30.94 12.57
CA THR A 450 -0.89 -32.06 12.92
C THR A 450 -0.27 -33.03 13.93
N VAL A 451 1.04 -32.92 14.21
CA VAL A 451 1.72 -33.74 15.20
C VAL A 451 1.17 -33.40 16.59
N PRO A 452 0.59 -34.36 17.32
CA PRO A 452 0.01 -34.12 18.64
C PRO A 452 1.09 -34.06 19.75
N THR A 453 0.66 -33.65 20.94
CA THR A 453 1.45 -33.70 22.17
C THR A 453 2.75 -32.87 22.09
N VAL A 454 2.61 -31.62 21.66
CA VAL A 454 3.71 -30.66 21.59
C VAL A 454 3.73 -29.73 22.83
N ASP A 455 4.90 -29.21 23.14
CA ASP A 455 5.15 -28.30 24.26
C ASP A 455 4.53 -26.90 24.07
N LYS A 456 4.49 -26.41 22.80
CA LYS A 456 4.03 -25.06 22.44
C LYS A 456 2.98 -25.08 21.35
N CYS A 457 2.13 -24.04 21.32
CA CYS A 457 0.97 -23.95 20.43
C CYS A 457 1.31 -24.09 18.95
N LEU A 458 2.38 -23.45 18.50
CA LEU A 458 2.74 -23.32 17.08
C LEU A 458 3.95 -24.18 16.69
N ARG A 459 4.30 -25.18 17.50
CA ARG A 459 5.41 -26.09 17.18
C ARG A 459 5.18 -26.75 15.83
N GLY A 460 6.11 -26.55 14.89
CA GLY A 460 6.03 -27.05 13.52
C GLY A 460 5.58 -26.03 12.48
N LEU A 461 5.07 -24.84 12.89
CA LEU A 461 4.78 -23.74 11.96
C LEU A 461 6.09 -23.10 11.48
N ARG A 462 6.28 -22.95 10.18
CA ARG A 462 7.44 -22.32 9.55
C ARG A 462 7.10 -20.94 9.01
N VAL A 463 7.81 -19.92 9.51
CA VAL A 463 7.58 -18.51 9.21
C VAL A 463 8.83 -17.92 8.57
N LEU A 464 8.72 -17.49 7.33
CA LEU A 464 9.76 -16.73 6.64
C LEU A 464 9.44 -15.24 6.75
N GLU A 465 10.34 -14.47 7.37
CA GLU A 465 10.12 -13.07 7.70
C GLU A 465 11.14 -12.17 7.01
N LEU A 466 10.66 -11.26 6.16
CA LEU A 466 11.44 -10.19 5.52
C LEU A 466 11.03 -8.86 6.14
N SER A 467 11.73 -8.41 7.15
CA SER A 467 11.30 -7.23 7.91
C SER A 467 12.45 -6.48 8.56
N ARG A 468 12.13 -5.29 9.08
CA ARG A 468 13.09 -4.42 9.80
C ARG A 468 12.36 -3.63 10.87
N VAL A 469 13.08 -3.17 11.87
CA VAL A 469 12.67 -2.28 12.95
C VAL A 469 11.78 -2.98 14.00
N ILE A 470 10.50 -2.64 14.13
CA ILE A 470 9.66 -3.07 15.27
C ILE A 470 8.43 -3.85 14.81
N ALA A 471 7.52 -3.24 14.05
CA ALA A 471 6.17 -3.77 13.85
C ALA A 471 6.12 -5.19 13.25
N ALA A 472 6.67 -5.39 12.07
CA ALA A 472 6.70 -6.72 11.46
C ALA A 472 7.65 -7.68 12.19
N PRO A 473 8.86 -7.27 12.66
CA PRO A 473 9.68 -8.11 13.51
C PRO A 473 9.00 -8.60 14.80
N LEU A 474 8.15 -7.78 15.41
CA LEU A 474 7.38 -8.18 16.58
C LEU A 474 6.39 -9.32 16.27
N ALA A 475 5.79 -9.32 15.07
CA ALA A 475 4.90 -10.40 14.68
C ALA A 475 5.63 -11.76 14.65
N GLY A 476 6.80 -11.81 14.01
CA GLY A 476 7.62 -13.03 14.02
C GLY A 476 8.11 -13.42 15.42
N LYS A 477 8.55 -12.45 16.25
CA LYS A 477 8.92 -12.66 17.66
C LYS A 477 7.75 -13.27 18.46
N THR A 478 6.52 -12.78 18.20
CA THR A 478 5.32 -13.28 18.88
C THR A 478 4.93 -14.68 18.42
N LEU A 479 5.05 -15.01 17.13
CA LEU A 479 4.83 -16.38 16.66
C LEU A 479 5.88 -17.34 17.22
N ALA A 480 7.13 -16.89 17.34
CA ALA A 480 8.23 -17.68 17.90
C ALA A 480 8.05 -17.97 19.40
N VAL A 481 7.49 -17.03 20.20
CA VAL A 481 7.25 -17.27 21.65
C VAL A 481 6.24 -18.40 21.87
N HIS A 482 5.34 -18.60 20.91
CA HIS A 482 4.38 -19.70 20.88
C HIS A 482 4.91 -20.96 20.16
N GLY A 483 6.18 -20.99 19.72
CA GLY A 483 6.85 -22.18 19.22
C GLY A 483 7.03 -22.31 17.71
N ALA A 484 6.69 -21.27 16.92
CA ALA A 484 6.97 -21.27 15.47
C ALA A 484 8.48 -21.24 15.19
N ASP A 485 8.92 -21.94 14.13
CA ASP A 485 10.26 -21.82 13.57
C ASP A 485 10.32 -20.61 12.65
N VAL A 486 10.92 -19.51 13.11
CA VAL A 486 10.97 -18.24 12.40
C VAL A 486 12.37 -18.00 11.85
N ILE A 487 12.48 -17.85 10.52
CA ILE A 487 13.71 -17.39 9.86
C ILE A 487 13.53 -15.91 9.50
N TRP A 488 14.31 -15.06 10.16
CA TRP A 488 14.34 -13.63 9.90
C TRP A 488 15.43 -13.29 8.87
N VAL A 489 15.00 -12.84 7.72
CA VAL A 489 15.85 -12.47 6.57
C VAL A 489 16.08 -10.97 6.58
N THR A 490 17.33 -10.56 6.71
CA THR A 490 17.78 -9.18 6.55
C THR A 490 18.66 -9.02 5.32
N SER A 491 18.99 -7.80 4.92
CA SER A 491 19.84 -7.53 3.77
C SER A 491 21.24 -7.13 4.22
N PRO A 492 22.32 -7.68 3.62
CA PRO A 492 23.68 -7.26 3.93
C PRO A 492 24.00 -5.85 3.42
N THR A 493 23.16 -5.28 2.56
CA THR A 493 23.38 -3.96 1.91
C THR A 493 22.51 -2.84 2.50
N LEU A 494 21.60 -3.16 3.42
CA LEU A 494 20.77 -2.18 4.10
C LEU A 494 21.25 -1.96 5.54
N PRO A 495 21.20 -0.73 6.08
CA PRO A 495 21.62 -0.48 7.45
C PRO A 495 20.69 -1.14 8.45
N ASP A 496 21.23 -1.72 9.52
CA ASP A 496 20.52 -2.33 10.63
C ASP A 496 20.39 -1.37 11.82
N LEU A 497 19.54 -1.75 12.80
CA LEU A 497 19.42 -1.08 14.09
C LEU A 497 19.74 -2.07 15.22
N PRO A 498 21.03 -2.30 15.55
CA PRO A 498 21.45 -3.38 16.46
C PRO A 498 20.80 -3.36 17.84
N THR A 499 20.40 -2.18 18.34
CA THR A 499 19.69 -2.05 19.62
C THR A 499 18.26 -2.60 19.55
N MET A 500 17.58 -2.45 18.41
CA MET A 500 16.26 -3.04 18.17
C MET A 500 16.37 -4.54 17.88
N ASP A 501 17.35 -4.92 17.06
CA ASP A 501 17.54 -6.30 16.59
C ASP A 501 17.77 -7.28 17.75
N ARG A 502 18.38 -6.83 18.86
CA ARG A 502 18.58 -7.64 20.06
C ARG A 502 17.28 -8.03 20.76
N ASP A 503 16.30 -7.16 20.80
CA ASP A 503 14.99 -7.49 21.38
C ASP A 503 14.11 -8.26 20.39
N PHE A 504 13.99 -7.78 19.16
CA PHE A 504 13.13 -8.39 18.16
C PHE A 504 13.69 -9.67 17.53
N GLY A 505 14.98 -9.97 17.73
CA GLY A 505 15.61 -11.24 17.37
C GLY A 505 15.32 -12.40 18.33
N ARG A 506 14.70 -12.14 19.50
CA ARG A 506 14.34 -13.23 20.43
C ARG A 506 13.38 -14.22 19.75
N GLY A 507 13.68 -15.50 19.85
CA GLY A 507 12.93 -16.61 19.27
C GLY A 507 13.24 -16.90 17.81
N LYS A 508 14.04 -16.07 17.13
CA LYS A 508 14.27 -16.18 15.69
C LYS A 508 15.67 -16.68 15.35
N ARG A 509 15.75 -17.40 14.25
CA ARG A 509 16.99 -17.63 13.51
C ARG A 509 17.17 -16.52 12.48
N THR A 510 18.40 -16.07 12.25
CA THR A 510 18.68 -14.91 11.39
C THR A 510 19.64 -15.26 10.27
N ILE A 511 19.26 -14.88 9.06
CA ILE A 511 20.08 -15.01 7.84
C ILE A 511 20.14 -13.67 7.09
N GLN A 512 21.14 -13.53 6.24
CA GLN A 512 21.23 -12.38 5.33
C GLN A 512 21.18 -12.83 3.87
N LEU A 513 20.33 -12.18 3.07
CA LEU A 513 20.19 -12.39 1.63
C LEU A 513 20.21 -11.05 0.89
N ASP A 514 21.03 -10.96 -0.16
CA ASP A 514 20.93 -9.84 -1.11
C ASP A 514 20.01 -10.25 -2.27
N LEU A 515 18.79 -9.75 -2.25
CA LEU A 515 17.77 -10.04 -3.26
C LEU A 515 18.03 -9.35 -4.62
N ASN A 516 19.09 -8.56 -4.74
CA ASN A 516 19.54 -8.03 -6.04
C ASN A 516 20.39 -9.05 -6.81
N THR A 517 20.85 -10.12 -6.16
CA THR A 517 21.60 -11.22 -6.75
C THR A 517 20.72 -12.43 -7.06
N ASP A 518 21.05 -13.19 -8.10
CA ASP A 518 20.34 -14.44 -8.44
C ASP A 518 20.42 -15.46 -7.30
N ILE A 519 21.59 -15.63 -6.70
CA ILE A 519 21.81 -16.53 -5.55
C ILE A 519 20.94 -16.13 -4.35
N GLY A 520 20.81 -14.84 -4.10
CA GLY A 520 19.95 -14.35 -3.02
C GLY A 520 18.47 -14.66 -3.26
N ARG A 521 18.00 -14.51 -4.49
CA ARG A 521 16.62 -14.83 -4.89
C ARG A 521 16.37 -16.34 -4.88
N GLU A 522 17.29 -17.15 -5.36
CA GLU A 522 17.22 -18.61 -5.32
C GLU A 522 17.12 -19.13 -3.89
N ASN A 523 18.03 -18.70 -3.00
CA ASN A 523 17.97 -19.07 -1.58
C ASN A 523 16.64 -18.65 -0.91
N LEU A 524 16.08 -17.51 -1.28
CA LEU A 524 14.77 -17.08 -0.75
C LEU A 524 13.65 -17.99 -1.28
N SER A 525 13.68 -18.36 -2.56
CA SER A 525 12.71 -19.28 -3.16
C SER A 525 12.73 -20.64 -2.49
N ASP A 526 13.92 -21.21 -2.23
CA ASP A 526 14.07 -22.50 -1.54
C ASP A 526 13.48 -22.46 -0.12
N LEU A 527 13.66 -21.35 0.59
CA LEU A 527 13.06 -21.18 1.91
C LEU A 527 11.54 -21.03 1.84
N LEU A 528 11.03 -20.31 0.84
CA LEU A 528 9.59 -20.15 0.61
C LEU A 528 8.90 -21.48 0.34
N ASP A 529 9.57 -22.42 -0.36
CA ASP A 529 9.01 -23.73 -0.64
C ASP A 529 8.69 -24.54 0.62
N GLY A 530 9.41 -24.26 1.71
CA GLY A 530 9.17 -24.85 3.02
C GLY A 530 8.36 -24.01 4.01
N ALA A 531 8.01 -22.77 3.67
CA ALA A 531 7.33 -21.84 4.57
C ALA A 531 5.81 -22.00 4.53
N ASP A 532 5.15 -21.91 5.67
CA ASP A 532 3.70 -21.86 5.81
C ASP A 532 3.20 -20.40 5.83
N VAL A 533 4.02 -19.50 6.33
CA VAL A 533 3.74 -18.06 6.48
C VAL A 533 4.89 -17.26 5.88
N PHE A 534 4.56 -16.25 5.08
CA PHE A 534 5.48 -15.25 4.57
C PHE A 534 5.12 -13.89 5.13
N ILE A 535 5.99 -13.31 5.96
CA ILE A 535 5.84 -11.96 6.53
C ILE A 535 6.74 -10.99 5.78
N GLN A 536 6.20 -9.84 5.37
CA GLN A 536 6.99 -8.75 4.84
C GLN A 536 6.62 -7.41 5.51
N GLY A 537 7.64 -6.56 5.76
CA GLY A 537 7.50 -5.22 6.35
C GLY A 537 8.05 -4.10 5.46
N PHE A 538 8.05 -4.29 4.15
CA PHE A 538 8.44 -3.27 3.17
C PHE A 538 7.21 -2.57 2.61
N LYS A 539 7.40 -1.41 1.97
CA LYS A 539 6.30 -0.69 1.33
C LYS A 539 5.59 -1.59 0.30
N PRO A 540 4.27 -1.44 0.12
CA PRO A 540 3.51 -2.16 -0.90
C PRO A 540 4.19 -2.08 -2.28
N GLY A 541 4.14 -3.18 -3.04
CA GLY A 541 4.79 -3.28 -4.35
C GLY A 541 6.29 -3.61 -4.33
N SER A 542 7.03 -3.30 -3.26
CA SER A 542 8.49 -3.50 -3.23
C SER A 542 8.92 -4.97 -3.38
N ILE A 543 8.21 -5.88 -2.74
CA ILE A 543 8.49 -7.32 -2.81
C ILE A 543 7.68 -7.95 -3.96
N ALA A 544 6.49 -7.46 -4.25
CA ALA A 544 5.67 -7.89 -5.37
C ALA A 544 6.37 -7.70 -6.73
N SER A 545 7.10 -6.59 -6.93
CA SER A 545 7.90 -6.36 -8.15
C SER A 545 9.01 -7.39 -8.39
N ARG A 546 9.24 -8.30 -7.44
CA ARG A 546 10.24 -9.39 -7.50
C ARG A 546 9.59 -10.76 -7.67
N GLY A 547 8.31 -10.83 -8.08
CA GLY A 547 7.57 -12.09 -8.25
C GLY A 547 7.10 -12.70 -6.93
N LEU A 548 6.90 -11.89 -5.90
CA LEU A 548 6.52 -12.31 -4.55
C LEU A 548 5.25 -11.59 -4.07
N SER A 549 4.33 -11.28 -5.01
CA SER A 549 3.01 -10.79 -4.62
C SER A 549 2.20 -11.89 -3.93
N PRO A 550 1.25 -11.54 -3.06
CA PRO A 550 0.39 -12.52 -2.41
C PRO A 550 -0.32 -13.45 -3.40
N GLU A 551 -0.76 -12.92 -4.54
CA GLU A 551 -1.44 -13.66 -5.60
C GLU A 551 -0.51 -14.65 -6.31
N GLU A 552 0.72 -14.25 -6.64
CA GLU A 552 1.74 -15.13 -7.23
C GLU A 552 2.13 -16.26 -6.28
N LEU A 553 2.30 -15.95 -4.99
CA LEU A 553 2.60 -16.96 -3.97
C LEU A 553 1.41 -17.91 -3.75
N ALA A 554 0.17 -17.39 -3.75
CA ALA A 554 -1.03 -18.24 -3.65
C ALA A 554 -1.15 -19.19 -4.84
N ALA A 555 -0.86 -18.72 -6.05
CA ALA A 555 -0.86 -19.56 -7.26
C ALA A 555 0.26 -20.63 -7.21
N LYS A 556 1.48 -20.22 -6.81
CA LYS A 556 2.63 -21.16 -6.66
C LYS A 556 2.34 -22.26 -5.65
N PHE A 557 1.68 -21.95 -4.54
CA PHE A 557 1.44 -22.89 -3.43
C PHE A 557 -0.01 -23.39 -3.34
N SER A 558 -0.75 -23.43 -4.45
CA SER A 558 -2.15 -23.88 -4.50
C SER A 558 -2.38 -25.30 -3.97
N SER A 559 -1.34 -26.17 -3.99
CA SER A 559 -1.41 -27.54 -3.47
C SER A 559 -1.43 -27.63 -1.93
N ARG A 560 -1.01 -26.59 -1.19
CA ARG A 560 -0.91 -26.60 0.28
C ARG A 560 -1.43 -25.31 0.96
N GLY A 561 -1.56 -24.25 0.20
CA GLY A 561 -1.85 -22.91 0.70
C GLY A 561 -0.63 -22.21 1.33
N ILE A 562 -0.72 -20.89 1.42
CA ILE A 562 0.25 -20.03 2.09
C ILE A 562 -0.47 -18.84 2.75
N ILE A 563 0.10 -18.33 3.84
CA ILE A 563 -0.38 -17.11 4.50
C ILE A 563 0.62 -15.99 4.20
N CYS A 564 0.18 -14.95 3.47
CA CYS A 564 0.98 -13.77 3.16
C CYS A 564 0.59 -12.63 4.11
N ALA A 565 1.53 -12.14 4.92
CA ALA A 565 1.27 -11.14 5.94
C ALA A 565 2.11 -9.88 5.68
N ASN A 566 1.44 -8.74 5.52
CA ASN A 566 2.05 -7.48 5.14
C ASN A 566 1.88 -6.43 6.23
N MET A 567 2.98 -5.79 6.61
CA MET A 567 3.00 -4.60 7.47
C MET A 567 3.35 -3.37 6.63
N SER A 568 2.53 -2.33 6.70
CA SER A 568 2.80 -1.06 6.04
C SER A 568 2.57 0.13 6.96
N ALA A 569 3.13 1.29 6.62
CA ALA A 569 2.94 2.49 7.43
C ALA A 569 1.54 3.10 7.21
N TYR A 570 1.16 3.29 5.94
CA TYR A 570 -0.04 4.04 5.57
C TYR A 570 -1.21 3.17 5.09
N GLY A 571 -1.03 1.87 4.93
CA GLY A 571 -2.03 0.95 4.39
C GLY A 571 -1.73 0.54 2.95
N PRO A 572 -2.43 -0.52 2.46
CA PRO A 572 -2.27 -0.99 1.08
C PRO A 572 -2.89 -0.03 0.05
N ASP A 573 -3.83 0.80 0.47
CA ASP A 573 -4.65 1.64 -0.39
C ASP A 573 -4.38 3.13 -0.19
N GLY A 574 -4.78 3.94 -1.17
CA GLY A 574 -4.68 5.39 -1.12
C GLY A 574 -3.36 5.96 -1.65
N PRO A 575 -3.29 7.30 -1.79
CA PRO A 575 -2.16 7.96 -2.47
C PRO A 575 -0.83 7.90 -1.72
N TRP A 576 -0.82 7.46 -0.46
CA TRP A 576 0.40 7.30 0.34
C TRP A 576 0.79 5.82 0.55
N SER A 577 0.12 4.89 -0.11
CA SER A 577 0.38 3.45 0.06
C SER A 577 1.83 3.06 -0.25
N ASP A 578 2.49 3.72 -1.21
CA ASP A 578 3.88 3.47 -1.58
C ASP A 578 4.91 4.28 -0.75
N ARG A 579 4.45 5.15 0.17
CA ARG A 579 5.33 5.98 0.98
C ARG A 579 6.00 5.19 2.09
N ARG A 580 7.25 5.57 2.38
CA ARG A 580 7.97 5.08 3.56
C ARG A 580 7.44 5.77 4.81
N GLY A 581 7.34 5.05 5.90
CA GLY A 581 6.89 5.63 7.16
C GLY A 581 7.32 4.78 8.36
N PHE A 582 7.20 5.38 9.52
CA PHE A 582 7.48 4.80 10.83
C PHE A 582 6.43 5.27 11.82
N ASP A 583 6.29 4.60 12.93
CA ASP A 583 5.35 4.92 14.00
C ASP A 583 5.34 6.43 14.34
N SER A 584 6.51 7.00 14.65
CA SER A 584 6.64 8.41 15.02
C SER A 584 6.16 9.39 13.95
N LEU A 585 6.24 9.00 12.66
CA LEU A 585 5.75 9.81 11.55
C LEU A 585 4.21 9.72 11.44
N ILE A 586 3.66 8.51 11.65
CA ILE A 586 2.20 8.34 11.69
C ILE A 586 1.61 9.11 12.86
N GLN A 587 2.18 9.04 14.07
CA GLN A 587 1.75 9.84 15.20
C GLN A 587 1.76 11.36 14.89
N THR A 588 2.77 11.80 14.13
CA THR A 588 2.93 13.23 13.78
C THR A 588 1.93 13.67 12.71
N CYS A 589 1.81 12.95 11.59
CA CYS A 589 0.97 13.36 10.47
C CYS A 589 -0.52 13.10 10.69
N SER A 590 -0.88 12.22 11.63
CA SER A 590 -2.27 11.80 11.85
C SER A 590 -3.02 12.58 12.93
N GLY A 591 -2.35 13.53 13.61
CA GLY A 591 -2.96 14.32 14.68
C GLY A 591 -2.73 13.78 16.10
N MET A 592 -2.20 12.57 16.26
CA MET A 592 -1.99 11.97 17.58
C MET A 592 -1.10 12.83 18.47
N ASN A 593 0.04 13.30 17.94
CA ASN A 593 0.98 14.08 18.74
C ASN A 593 0.44 15.45 19.16
N VAL A 594 -0.40 16.09 18.35
CA VAL A 594 -1.09 17.34 18.70
C VAL A 594 -2.09 17.07 19.82
N SER A 595 -2.95 16.06 19.64
CA SER A 595 -3.95 15.70 20.64
C SER A 595 -3.34 15.26 21.97
N GLU A 596 -2.22 14.53 21.96
CA GLU A 596 -1.51 14.16 23.19
C GLU A 596 -0.94 15.37 23.92
N ALA A 597 -0.41 16.36 23.19
CA ALA A 597 0.07 17.62 23.75
C ALA A 597 -1.05 18.48 24.36
N GLU A 598 -2.19 18.55 23.69
CA GLU A 598 -3.38 19.27 24.16
C GLU A 598 -3.90 18.69 25.48
N HIS A 599 -4.01 17.36 25.59
CA HIS A 599 -4.43 16.69 26.82
C HIS A 599 -3.42 16.88 27.96
N PHE A 600 -2.12 16.90 27.64
CA PHE A 600 -1.08 17.17 28.63
C PHE A 600 -1.09 18.63 29.11
N GLY A 601 -1.48 19.57 28.25
CA GLY A 601 -1.74 20.96 28.61
C GLY A 601 -0.52 21.76 29.10
N ALA A 602 0.67 21.49 28.52
CA ALA A 602 1.91 22.24 28.79
C ALA A 602 2.20 23.34 27.73
N GLY A 603 1.35 23.47 26.69
CA GLY A 603 1.52 24.45 25.61
C GLY A 603 2.54 24.02 24.54
N GLU A 604 3.00 22.79 24.54
CA GLU A 604 3.87 22.23 23.51
C GLU A 604 3.06 21.94 22.22
N PRO A 605 3.66 22.12 21.01
CA PRO A 605 2.92 21.92 19.76
C PRO A 605 2.65 20.44 19.47
N ALA A 606 3.42 19.53 20.04
CA ALA A 606 3.30 18.10 19.84
C ALA A 606 3.97 17.33 20.98
N ARG A 607 3.37 16.19 21.34
CA ARG A 607 3.91 15.28 22.33
C ARG A 607 3.87 13.84 21.78
N PRO A 608 5.00 13.11 21.74
CA PRO A 608 4.99 11.70 21.36
C PRO A 608 4.39 10.85 22.49
N THR A 609 3.82 9.70 22.12
CA THR A 609 3.44 8.68 23.09
C THR A 609 4.67 8.09 23.78
N PRO A 610 4.53 7.48 24.99
CA PRO A 610 5.65 6.99 25.78
C PRO A 610 6.37 5.77 25.16
N CYS A 611 5.80 5.16 24.14
CA CYS A 611 6.35 4.03 23.38
C CYS A 611 5.96 4.14 21.91
N GLN A 612 6.51 3.25 21.05
CA GLN A 612 6.10 3.08 19.66
C GLN A 612 4.81 2.23 19.61
N VAL A 613 3.71 2.85 20.08
CA VAL A 613 2.44 2.16 20.35
C VAL A 613 1.82 1.54 19.10
N LEU A 614 1.99 2.19 17.94
CA LEU A 614 1.42 1.73 16.68
C LEU A 614 2.22 0.53 16.14
N ASP A 615 3.55 0.56 16.30
CA ASP A 615 4.43 -0.56 15.94
C ASP A 615 4.13 -1.80 16.79
N HIS A 616 4.05 -1.65 18.12
CA HIS A 616 3.79 -2.76 19.01
C HIS A 616 2.40 -3.36 18.79
N ALA A 617 1.35 -2.55 18.79
CA ALA A 617 0.00 -3.04 18.51
C ALA A 617 -0.10 -3.63 17.10
N GLY A 618 0.53 -2.99 16.10
CA GLY A 618 0.59 -3.47 14.72
C GLY A 618 1.20 -4.86 14.61
N GLY A 619 2.30 -5.12 15.31
CA GLY A 619 2.95 -6.44 15.34
C GLY A 619 2.07 -7.52 15.95
N TYR A 620 1.38 -7.23 17.06
CA TYR A 620 0.42 -8.16 17.66
C TYR A 620 -0.82 -8.36 16.79
N PHE A 621 -1.33 -7.33 16.13
CA PHE A 621 -2.44 -7.47 15.19
C PHE A 621 -2.04 -8.26 13.95
N LEU A 622 -0.81 -8.10 13.45
CA LEU A 622 -0.32 -8.89 12.33
C LEU A 622 -0.21 -10.37 12.70
N SER A 623 0.37 -10.70 13.85
CA SER A 623 0.41 -12.08 14.34
C SER A 623 -0.98 -12.66 14.59
N SER A 624 -1.91 -11.86 15.11
CA SER A 624 -3.32 -12.27 15.26
C SER A 624 -3.98 -12.55 13.91
N GLY A 625 -3.77 -11.71 12.91
CA GLY A 625 -4.26 -11.94 11.55
C GLY A 625 -3.70 -13.22 10.93
N ILE A 626 -2.40 -13.49 11.13
CA ILE A 626 -1.75 -14.73 10.68
C ILE A 626 -2.40 -15.95 11.33
N LEU A 627 -2.64 -15.92 12.63
CA LEU A 627 -3.25 -17.05 13.35
C LEU A 627 -4.75 -17.22 13.01
N ALA A 628 -5.46 -16.13 12.76
CA ALA A 628 -6.83 -16.17 12.23
C ALA A 628 -6.86 -16.78 10.81
N ALA A 629 -5.90 -16.41 9.95
CA ALA A 629 -5.72 -17.01 8.63
C ALA A 629 -5.41 -18.52 8.73
N LEU A 630 -4.55 -18.91 9.68
CA LEU A 630 -4.22 -20.31 9.92
C LEU A 630 -5.45 -21.11 10.38
N TYR A 631 -6.29 -20.54 11.25
CA TYR A 631 -7.55 -21.14 11.64
C TYR A 631 -8.50 -21.28 10.42
N LYS A 632 -8.61 -20.26 9.58
CA LYS A 632 -9.43 -20.30 8.37
C LYS A 632 -8.87 -21.29 7.33
N GLN A 633 -7.57 -21.39 7.19
CA GLN A 633 -6.96 -22.42 6.34
C GLN A 633 -7.32 -23.83 6.84
N ALA A 634 -7.36 -24.03 8.16
CA ALA A 634 -7.76 -25.31 8.75
C ALA A 634 -9.24 -25.64 8.56
N SER A 635 -10.12 -24.64 8.50
CA SER A 635 -11.58 -24.83 8.42
C SER A 635 -12.17 -24.59 7.02
N GLU A 636 -11.58 -23.72 6.22
CA GLU A 636 -12.09 -23.26 4.92
C GLU A 636 -11.12 -23.52 3.76
N GLY A 637 -9.88 -23.93 4.07
CA GLY A 637 -8.82 -24.07 3.09
C GLY A 637 -8.36 -22.74 2.49
N GLY A 638 -7.50 -22.83 1.47
CA GLY A 638 -7.06 -21.68 0.69
C GLY A 638 -5.78 -21.02 1.17
N SER A 639 -5.30 -20.07 0.36
CA SER A 639 -4.24 -19.12 0.71
C SER A 639 -4.87 -17.82 1.18
N TRP A 640 -4.25 -17.17 2.17
CA TRP A 640 -4.80 -16.00 2.83
C TRP A 640 -3.81 -14.84 2.87
N GLN A 641 -4.33 -13.63 2.71
CA GLN A 641 -3.57 -12.41 2.90
C GLN A 641 -4.05 -11.67 4.15
N VAL A 642 -3.07 -11.17 4.88
CA VAL A 642 -3.26 -10.33 6.08
C VAL A 642 -2.54 -9.02 5.85
N ASP A 643 -3.27 -7.90 5.92
CA ASP A 643 -2.68 -6.57 5.87
C ASP A 643 -2.96 -5.83 7.19
N VAL A 644 -1.90 -5.29 7.77
CA VAL A 644 -1.96 -4.39 8.93
C VAL A 644 -1.17 -3.13 8.60
N SER A 645 -1.68 -1.98 9.01
CA SER A 645 -0.96 -0.73 8.85
C SER A 645 -0.92 0.08 10.14
N LEU A 646 0.16 0.85 10.32
CA LEU A 646 0.30 1.73 11.47
C LEU A 646 -0.82 2.78 11.50
N ALA A 647 -1.22 3.29 10.32
CA ALA A 647 -2.34 4.22 10.20
C ALA A 647 -3.68 3.58 10.58
N GLY A 648 -3.92 2.30 10.25
CA GLY A 648 -5.10 1.54 10.69
C GLY A 648 -5.11 1.32 12.20
N VAL A 649 -3.97 0.99 12.78
CA VAL A 649 -3.81 0.88 14.24
C VAL A 649 -4.08 2.22 14.91
N MET A 650 -3.57 3.33 14.35
CA MET A 650 -3.84 4.69 14.84
C MET A 650 -5.34 4.98 14.86
N LYS A 651 -6.06 4.70 13.77
CA LYS A 651 -7.51 4.90 13.71
C LYS A 651 -8.25 4.06 14.76
N TYR A 652 -7.82 2.81 14.94
CA TYR A 652 -8.40 1.95 15.97
C TYR A 652 -8.14 2.50 17.37
N LEU A 653 -6.90 2.88 17.69
CA LEU A 653 -6.56 3.49 18.99
C LEU A 653 -7.35 4.78 19.24
N ARG A 654 -7.43 5.66 18.23
CA ARG A 654 -8.23 6.89 18.29
C ARG A 654 -9.70 6.60 18.58
N SER A 655 -10.26 5.52 18.00
CA SER A 655 -11.65 5.12 18.22
C SER A 655 -11.96 4.71 19.67
N LEU A 656 -10.96 4.23 20.40
CA LEU A 656 -11.10 3.88 21.83
C LEU A 656 -11.26 5.14 22.71
N GLY A 657 -11.01 6.33 22.15
CA GLY A 657 -11.02 7.59 22.88
C GLY A 657 -9.78 7.80 23.76
N GLN A 658 -9.75 8.91 24.44
CA GLN A 658 -8.66 9.33 25.30
C GLN A 658 -9.17 9.57 26.73
N PHE A 659 -8.28 9.52 27.70
CA PHE A 659 -8.57 9.95 29.07
C PHE A 659 -8.70 11.46 29.12
N GLU A 660 -9.64 11.96 29.94
CA GLU A 660 -9.92 13.38 30.05
C GLU A 660 -8.75 14.14 30.67
N GLY A 661 -8.31 15.22 30.03
CA GLY A 661 -7.24 16.10 30.47
C GLY A 661 -5.98 15.32 30.82
N LYS A 662 -5.43 15.59 32.03
CA LYS A 662 -4.19 14.96 32.54
C LYS A 662 -4.39 13.60 33.21
N THR A 663 -5.59 13.07 33.26
CA THR A 663 -5.88 11.82 34.01
C THR A 663 -5.03 10.66 33.49
N GLY A 664 -4.87 10.51 32.18
CA GLY A 664 -4.07 9.44 31.58
C GLY A 664 -2.57 9.52 31.89
N PHE A 665 -2.07 10.66 32.36
CA PHE A 665 -0.66 10.84 32.72
C PHE A 665 -0.38 10.59 34.22
N GLN A 666 -1.38 10.21 35.00
CA GLN A 666 -1.26 9.96 36.45
C GLN A 666 -0.81 8.52 36.75
N THR A 667 0.13 8.01 35.97
CA THR A 667 0.76 6.69 36.23
C THR A 667 2.27 6.80 36.00
N ASN A 668 3.00 5.87 36.60
CA ASN A 668 4.45 5.84 36.45
C ASN A 668 4.83 5.39 35.05
N ASP A 669 5.90 5.98 34.52
CA ASP A 669 6.56 5.48 33.32
C ASP A 669 7.64 4.45 33.71
N TYR A 670 7.95 3.54 32.78
CA TYR A 670 9.05 2.61 32.86
C TYR A 670 10.15 3.09 31.90
N THR A 671 11.25 3.62 32.44
CA THR A 671 12.31 4.27 31.67
C THR A 671 13.58 3.42 31.56
N CYS A 672 13.76 2.51 32.48
CA CYS A 672 14.89 1.58 32.53
C CYS A 672 14.44 0.21 33.07
N THR A 673 15.31 -0.78 32.99
CA THR A 673 15.03 -2.16 33.41
C THR A 673 14.78 -2.25 34.93
N GLU A 674 15.35 -1.36 35.72
CA GLU A 674 15.19 -1.28 37.17
C GLU A 674 13.78 -0.86 37.61
N ASP A 675 13.04 -0.16 36.75
CA ASP A 675 11.65 0.22 36.99
C ASP A 675 10.68 -0.96 36.81
N VAL A 676 11.13 -2.03 36.16
CA VAL A 676 10.29 -3.19 35.83
C VAL A 676 10.25 -4.16 37.00
N PRO A 677 9.07 -4.63 37.44
CA PRO A 677 8.95 -5.70 38.44
C PRO A 677 9.78 -6.92 38.02
N LYS A 678 10.56 -7.47 38.98
CA LYS A 678 11.52 -8.56 38.69
C LYS A 678 10.85 -9.80 38.13
N GLU A 679 9.62 -10.10 38.54
CA GLU A 679 8.81 -11.19 38.02
C GLU A 679 8.47 -11.08 36.56
N PHE A 680 8.55 -9.88 35.96
CA PHE A 680 8.32 -9.65 34.54
C PHE A 680 9.62 -9.69 33.71
N LEU A 681 10.76 -9.87 34.35
CA LEU A 681 12.06 -9.97 33.70
C LEU A 681 12.54 -11.41 33.59
N GLU A 682 13.31 -11.70 32.56
CA GLU A 682 14.11 -12.91 32.40
C GLU A 682 15.57 -12.53 32.09
N THR A 683 16.49 -13.37 32.52
CA THR A 683 17.92 -13.23 32.21
C THR A 683 18.40 -14.46 31.47
N ARG A 684 18.89 -14.30 30.24
CA ARG A 684 19.32 -15.38 29.36
C ARG A 684 20.66 -15.05 28.70
N MET A 685 21.44 -16.10 28.39
CA MET A 685 22.64 -15.95 27.53
C MET A 685 22.22 -15.81 26.06
N THR A 686 22.85 -14.89 25.35
CA THR A 686 22.62 -14.60 23.93
C THR A 686 23.94 -14.61 23.16
N GLY A 687 23.91 -14.49 21.85
CA GLY A 687 25.12 -14.29 21.03
C GLY A 687 25.85 -12.96 21.29
N PHE A 688 25.25 -12.07 22.07
CA PHE A 688 25.83 -10.77 22.46
C PHE A 688 26.28 -10.71 23.92
N GLY A 689 26.07 -11.77 24.69
CA GLY A 689 26.31 -11.85 26.15
C GLY A 689 24.99 -12.00 26.93
N GLN A 690 25.07 -11.79 28.25
CA GLN A 690 23.93 -11.92 29.13
C GLN A 690 22.92 -10.79 28.91
N LEU A 691 21.69 -11.14 28.54
CA LEU A 691 20.58 -10.24 28.31
C LEU A 691 19.57 -10.39 29.46
N THR A 692 19.22 -9.26 30.11
CA THR A 692 18.04 -9.18 31.00
C THR A 692 17.00 -8.36 30.31
N ALA A 693 15.80 -8.91 30.09
CA ALA A 693 14.75 -8.28 29.26
C ALA A 693 13.35 -8.69 29.75
N VAL A 694 12.33 -7.94 29.32
CA VAL A 694 10.92 -8.20 29.64
C VAL A 694 10.49 -9.54 29.03
N LYS A 695 9.84 -10.41 29.85
CA LYS A 695 9.19 -11.64 29.38
C LYS A 695 7.97 -11.33 28.54
N HIS A 696 7.49 -12.31 27.78
CA HIS A 696 6.15 -12.24 27.18
C HIS A 696 5.07 -12.28 28.27
N SER A 697 4.09 -11.39 28.15
CA SER A 697 3.10 -11.15 29.22
C SER A 697 1.94 -12.15 29.22
N ALA A 698 1.69 -12.84 28.10
CA ALA A 698 0.65 -13.86 28.04
C ALA A 698 1.11 -15.20 28.64
N SER A 699 0.21 -15.88 29.33
CA SER A 699 0.37 -17.27 29.77
C SER A 699 -0.80 -18.12 29.29
N ILE A 700 -0.53 -19.39 28.97
CA ILE A 700 -1.52 -20.37 28.50
C ILE A 700 -1.46 -21.57 29.42
N GLN A 701 -2.59 -21.94 30.01
CA GLN A 701 -2.67 -23.00 31.00
C GLN A 701 -2.19 -24.36 30.45
N GLY A 702 -1.16 -24.93 31.05
CA GLY A 702 -0.63 -26.23 30.66
C GLY A 702 0.17 -26.24 29.35
N VAL A 703 0.50 -25.07 28.79
CA VAL A 703 1.28 -24.92 27.58
C VAL A 703 2.46 -23.98 27.83
N GLU A 704 3.64 -24.35 27.34
CA GLU A 704 4.82 -23.52 27.48
C GLU A 704 4.73 -22.27 26.57
N VAL A 705 5.07 -21.10 27.15
CA VAL A 705 5.21 -19.82 26.44
C VAL A 705 6.59 -19.24 26.74
N GLY A 706 7.38 -18.99 25.72
CA GLY A 706 8.76 -18.50 25.87
C GLY A 706 9.58 -18.73 24.60
N TRP A 707 10.73 -18.09 24.51
CA TRP A 707 11.59 -18.20 23.31
C TRP A 707 12.59 -19.35 23.45
N ASP A 708 12.69 -20.21 22.43
CA ASP A 708 13.66 -21.32 22.38
C ASP A 708 15.05 -20.82 21.95
N VAL A 709 15.07 -19.84 21.04
CA VAL A 709 16.28 -19.26 20.46
C VAL A 709 16.48 -17.86 21.04
N MET A 710 17.72 -17.53 21.40
CA MET A 710 18.09 -16.20 21.85
C MET A 710 18.83 -15.43 20.76
N PRO A 711 18.74 -14.08 20.75
CA PRO A 711 19.28 -13.26 19.65
C PRO A 711 20.80 -13.41 19.53
N LYS A 712 21.26 -13.33 18.30
CA LYS A 712 22.67 -13.38 17.89
C LYS A 712 22.92 -12.45 16.70
N PRO A 713 24.18 -12.19 16.31
CA PRO A 713 24.47 -11.33 15.17
C PRO A 713 23.71 -11.74 13.92
N LEU A 714 23.23 -10.75 13.18
CA LEU A 714 22.46 -10.98 11.95
C LEU A 714 23.27 -11.81 10.95
N GLY A 715 22.60 -12.75 10.27
CA GLY A 715 23.23 -13.65 9.30
C GLY A 715 23.98 -14.84 9.87
N SER A 716 23.94 -15.09 11.19
CA SER A 716 24.73 -16.15 11.83
C SER A 716 24.12 -17.55 11.74
N ASP A 717 22.90 -17.70 11.24
CA ASP A 717 22.25 -19.01 11.12
C ASP A 717 22.35 -19.61 9.70
N GLN A 718 22.11 -20.93 9.61
CA GLN A 718 22.08 -21.63 8.33
C GLN A 718 20.78 -21.34 7.58
N LYS A 719 20.87 -21.27 6.25
CA LYS A 719 19.76 -21.02 5.31
C LYS A 719 18.92 -22.28 5.10
N LYS A 720 18.39 -22.85 6.15
CA LYS A 720 17.53 -24.07 6.11
C LYS A 720 16.57 -24.11 7.28
N TRP A 721 15.44 -24.75 7.09
CA TRP A 721 14.47 -25.06 8.15
C TRP A 721 14.99 -26.11 9.14
N LEU A 722 14.47 -26.06 10.39
CA LEU A 722 14.71 -27.10 11.40
C LEU A 722 13.88 -28.34 11.13
#